data_6d4f2cbbef0d32ccbef04cfb2874cd76
#
_entry.id   6d4f2cbbef0d32ccbef04cfb2874cd76
#
_cell.length_a   1.000
_cell.length_b   1.000
_cell.length_c   1.000
_cell.angle_alpha   90.00
_cell.angle_beta   90.00
_cell.angle_gamma   90.00
#
_symmetry.space_group_name_H-M   'P 1'
#
loop_
_entity.id
_entity.type
_entity.pdbx_description
1 polymer ?
#
loop_
_entity_poly.entity_id
_entity_poly.type
_entity_poly.pdbx_seq_one_letter_code
_entity_poly.pdbx_strand_id
1 'polypeptide(L)'
;MRKLFSAGAAALLVLAAPHPVQAAPAPVPPDSDFQKVTLNDFPGEPMALAVLPDGRVLHTARKGQVRIHEPSTGRNVLAATIPVYLHDEEGVQGIAVDPDFKTNNWVYVYYSPVLNTPLDDPATPGVNEGDAPENGTPADFAPFKGHLQLSRFKLRGNTLALGTEQKIIQIPVDRGLCCHVGGKIDFDGDGNLYLSTGDDTNPFASGGYTPIDESPGRNPAFDAQRSSANTNDLRGKLLRITVRPNGTYTVPSGNLFKKGTAKTRPEIYAMGLRNPFRFDVDDRTGVVYLADYSPDAKTPNPERGPVGHGRWMAIDKPANYGWPYCVSPTLAYNDYDFATGTSGAPFDCKKPVNDSPNNTGLRKLPPVEKAEVIYNFGASAEFPELGEGGVGPMGGPAYQYDKRSRSATKWPAAFDGKPLFYEWTRDYVKAFSLDRRNQVTRIESVLPSIVFDNPMDLEFGPDGSLYVLEYGDGYFAENPEAQLARVDYAPKNKTPIVRVDATPTVGSAPFTVNFSSAGTVDPDGDAIRYAWDFDADGRVDSRQPNPSFTYTENGDYRATLKVTDSTGRSASAEFLLHVGPVAPTVSFVTPTADQPFAFGDTVNFEVSVVDDAPVNCANVTVSYILGHDQHGHPLSTATGCTGSITTFVDPGHEGSGNLTAVFVAEYTDAQGQSGSAEVVLTPAE
;
A
#
# COMPACT_ATOMS: atom_id res chain seq x y z
N MET A 1 78.07 -8.21 57.72
CA MET A 1 77.78 -8.95 56.51
C MET A 1 76.36 -8.58 56.06
N ARG A 2 76.23 -7.66 55.15
CA ARG A 2 74.90 -7.24 54.54
C ARG A 2 74.82 -7.81 53.19
N LYS A 3 73.78 -8.61 52.87
CA LYS A 3 73.49 -9.10 51.53
C LYS A 3 72.53 -8.12 50.86
N LEU A 4 72.96 -7.57 49.75
CA LEU A 4 72.10 -6.82 48.78
C LEU A 4 71.25 -7.82 48.01
N PHE A 5 69.94 -7.56 47.94
CA PHE A 5 69.02 -8.17 46.99
C PHE A 5 68.76 -7.15 45.88
N SER A 6 69.14 -7.47 44.64
CA SER A 6 68.75 -6.72 43.45
C SER A 6 67.40 -7.23 42.95
N ALA A 7 66.43 -6.35 42.86
CA ALA A 7 65.12 -6.62 42.20
C ALA A 7 65.23 -6.28 40.74
N GLY A 8 65.10 -7.29 39.85
CA GLY A 8 65.01 -7.12 38.45
C GLY A 8 63.52 -6.81 38.05
N ALA A 9 63.27 -5.65 37.45
CA ALA A 9 61.97 -5.31 36.89
C ALA A 9 61.84 -5.92 35.47
N ALA A 10 60.95 -6.88 35.34
CA ALA A 10 60.54 -7.40 34.02
C ALA A 10 59.49 -6.47 33.42
N ALA A 11 59.87 -5.78 32.37
CA ALA A 11 58.88 -5.00 31.56
C ALA A 11 58.07 -5.94 30.65
N LEU A 12 56.77 -6.09 30.92
CA LEU A 12 55.83 -6.73 30.01
C LEU A 12 55.57 -5.78 28.85
N LEU A 13 56.08 -6.10 27.64
CA LEU A 13 55.61 -5.50 26.40
C LEU A 13 54.22 -6.10 26.04
N VAL A 14 53.16 -5.33 26.26
CA VAL A 14 51.82 -5.63 25.71
C VAL A 14 51.85 -5.25 24.23
N LEU A 15 51.99 -6.23 23.37
CA LEU A 15 51.74 -6.08 21.93
C LEU A 15 50.23 -5.87 21.74
N ALA A 16 49.83 -4.62 21.51
CA ALA A 16 48.48 -4.30 21.02
C ALA A 16 48.30 -4.94 19.66
N ALA A 17 47.38 -5.91 19.54
CA ALA A 17 46.97 -6.44 18.26
C ALA A 17 46.34 -5.29 17.41
N PRO A 18 46.68 -5.19 16.14
CA PRO A 18 46.08 -4.17 15.29
C PRO A 18 44.56 -4.43 15.23
N HIS A 19 43.76 -3.44 15.58
CA HIS A 19 42.34 -3.47 15.36
C HIS A 19 42.12 -3.60 13.86
N PRO A 20 41.22 -4.51 13.41
CA PRO A 20 40.89 -4.56 11.98
C PRO A 20 40.36 -3.18 11.57
N VAL A 21 41.07 -2.55 10.65
CA VAL A 21 40.58 -1.34 9.98
C VAL A 21 39.29 -1.74 9.25
N GLN A 22 38.17 -1.28 9.75
CA GLN A 22 36.91 -1.47 9.11
C GLN A 22 36.98 -0.78 7.74
N ALA A 23 36.88 -1.56 6.67
CA ALA A 23 36.93 -1.02 5.32
C ALA A 23 35.86 0.08 5.20
N ALA A 24 36.21 1.20 4.59
CA ALA A 24 35.24 2.26 4.32
C ALA A 24 34.06 1.65 3.53
N PRO A 25 32.81 2.05 3.83
CA PRO A 25 31.66 1.56 3.08
C PRO A 25 31.85 1.85 1.60
N ALA A 26 31.45 0.91 0.75
CA ALA A 26 31.52 1.08 -0.70
C ALA A 26 30.70 2.34 -1.10
N PRO A 27 31.20 3.16 -2.01
CA PRO A 27 30.45 4.32 -2.46
C PRO A 27 29.16 3.87 -3.16
N VAL A 28 28.08 4.64 -2.97
CA VAL A 28 26.81 4.42 -3.69
C VAL A 28 27.08 4.75 -5.18
N PRO A 29 26.74 3.85 -6.11
CA PRO A 29 26.88 4.12 -7.54
C PRO A 29 25.98 5.26 -8.01
N PRO A 30 26.29 5.91 -9.15
CA PRO A 30 25.43 6.94 -9.72
C PRO A 30 24.12 6.32 -10.26
N ASP A 31 23.05 7.11 -10.28
CA ASP A 31 21.73 6.69 -10.76
C ASP A 31 21.75 6.16 -12.18
N SER A 32 22.65 6.71 -13.04
CA SER A 32 22.84 6.23 -14.41
C SER A 32 23.23 4.77 -14.53
N ASP A 33 23.73 4.17 -13.44
CA ASP A 33 24.04 2.73 -13.38
C ASP A 33 22.80 1.87 -13.10
N PHE A 34 21.64 2.49 -12.84
CA PHE A 34 20.39 1.78 -12.60
C PHE A 34 19.41 1.98 -13.76
N GLN A 35 18.40 1.13 -13.81
CA GLN A 35 17.32 1.20 -14.78
C GLN A 35 16.02 0.71 -14.17
N LYS A 36 14.96 1.51 -14.27
CA LYS A 36 13.58 1.07 -14.00
C LYS A 36 13.01 0.43 -15.27
N VAL A 37 12.53 -0.78 -15.15
CA VAL A 37 11.95 -1.60 -16.23
C VAL A 37 10.52 -1.90 -15.87
N THR A 38 9.57 -1.42 -16.65
CA THR A 38 8.15 -1.74 -16.50
C THR A 38 7.91 -3.22 -16.80
N LEU A 39 7.14 -3.87 -15.95
CA LEU A 39 6.74 -5.28 -16.06
C LEU A 39 5.25 -5.44 -16.34
N ASN A 40 4.44 -4.50 -15.86
CA ASN A 40 3.00 -4.45 -16.11
C ASN A 40 2.51 -3.00 -16.04
N ASP A 41 1.93 -2.48 -17.13
CA ASP A 41 1.34 -1.15 -17.24
C ASP A 41 -0.14 -1.13 -16.82
N PHE A 42 -0.74 -2.29 -16.54
CA PHE A 42 -2.16 -2.45 -16.23
C PHE A 42 -2.37 -3.28 -14.97
N PRO A 43 -1.84 -2.85 -13.82
CA PRO A 43 -1.95 -3.62 -12.58
C PRO A 43 -3.36 -3.57 -11.96
N GLY A 44 -4.26 -2.74 -12.47
CA GLY A 44 -5.52 -2.35 -11.83
C GLY A 44 -5.28 -1.25 -10.80
N GLU A 45 -6.05 -1.22 -9.72
CA GLU A 45 -5.79 -0.40 -8.54
C GLU A 45 -4.81 -1.15 -7.61
N PRO A 46 -3.48 -0.92 -7.72
CA PRO A 46 -2.51 -1.86 -7.18
C PRO A 46 -2.31 -1.69 -5.67
N MET A 47 -2.26 -2.80 -4.93
CA MET A 47 -2.16 -2.77 -3.48
C MET A 47 -0.89 -3.41 -2.93
N ALA A 48 -0.55 -4.64 -3.30
CA ALA A 48 0.58 -5.35 -2.72
C ALA A 48 1.27 -6.25 -3.74
N LEU A 49 2.57 -6.48 -3.56
CA LEU A 49 3.34 -7.40 -4.38
C LEU A 49 4.04 -8.47 -3.52
N ALA A 50 4.38 -9.61 -4.14
CA ALA A 50 5.21 -10.65 -3.55
C ALA A 50 6.01 -11.38 -4.64
N VAL A 51 7.32 -11.47 -4.46
CA VAL A 51 8.21 -12.10 -5.45
C VAL A 51 8.38 -13.57 -5.13
N LEU A 52 8.05 -14.44 -6.07
CA LEU A 52 8.18 -15.88 -5.94
C LEU A 52 9.66 -16.31 -6.04
N PRO A 53 10.05 -17.44 -5.38
CA PRO A 53 11.42 -17.95 -5.45
C PRO A 53 11.91 -18.36 -6.86
N ASP A 54 11.02 -18.40 -7.85
CA ASP A 54 11.33 -18.64 -9.27
C ASP A 54 11.39 -17.36 -10.11
N GLY A 55 11.21 -16.19 -9.48
CA GLY A 55 11.28 -14.89 -10.10
C GLY A 55 9.96 -14.38 -10.68
N ARG A 56 8.87 -15.16 -10.65
CA ARG A 56 7.53 -14.62 -10.95
C ARG A 56 7.11 -13.62 -9.88
N VAL A 57 6.28 -12.66 -10.23
CA VAL A 57 5.81 -11.63 -9.31
C VAL A 57 4.29 -11.69 -9.19
N LEU A 58 3.82 -11.97 -7.99
CA LEU A 58 2.42 -11.79 -7.63
C LEU A 58 2.17 -10.31 -7.33
N HIS A 59 1.05 -9.78 -7.78
CA HIS A 59 0.55 -8.49 -7.33
C HIS A 59 -0.97 -8.49 -7.26
N THR A 60 -1.50 -7.62 -6.42
CA THR A 60 -2.94 -7.55 -6.15
C THR A 60 -3.48 -6.18 -6.53
N ALA A 61 -4.75 -6.17 -6.95
CA ALA A 61 -5.54 -4.96 -7.03
C ALA A 61 -6.62 -4.96 -5.94
N ARG A 62 -7.00 -3.76 -5.44
CA ARG A 62 -7.96 -3.59 -4.34
C ARG A 62 -9.28 -4.31 -4.60
N LYS A 63 -9.77 -4.27 -5.84
CA LYS A 63 -11.02 -4.90 -6.30
C LYS A 63 -10.98 -6.45 -6.36
N GLY A 64 -9.92 -7.08 -5.81
CA GLY A 64 -9.86 -8.54 -5.64
C GLY A 64 -8.99 -9.28 -6.66
N GLN A 65 -8.51 -8.65 -7.71
CA GLN A 65 -7.66 -9.32 -8.70
C GLN A 65 -6.30 -9.66 -8.10
N VAL A 66 -5.87 -10.90 -8.32
CA VAL A 66 -4.50 -11.37 -8.09
C VAL A 66 -3.90 -11.71 -9.44
N ARG A 67 -2.81 -11.06 -9.81
CA ARG A 67 -2.10 -11.29 -11.09
C ARG A 67 -0.71 -11.84 -10.86
N ILE A 68 -0.15 -12.46 -11.87
CA ILE A 68 1.22 -12.98 -11.89
C ILE A 68 1.93 -12.44 -13.11
N HIS A 69 3.04 -11.73 -12.91
CA HIS A 69 4.00 -11.46 -13.97
C HIS A 69 4.92 -12.67 -14.17
N GLU A 70 5.04 -13.15 -15.41
CA GLU A 70 5.93 -14.24 -15.83
C GLU A 70 7.18 -13.69 -16.56
N PRO A 71 8.36 -13.66 -15.94
CA PRO A 71 9.57 -13.14 -16.60
C PRO A 71 9.96 -13.91 -17.87
N SER A 72 9.61 -15.19 -17.97
CA SER A 72 9.95 -16.03 -19.13
C SER A 72 9.24 -15.60 -20.40
N THR A 73 7.97 -15.18 -20.29
CA THR A 73 7.12 -14.75 -21.42
C THR A 73 6.92 -13.24 -21.46
N GLY A 74 7.03 -12.56 -20.32
CA GLY A 74 6.72 -11.14 -20.14
C GLY A 74 5.22 -10.86 -19.90
N ARG A 75 4.40 -11.91 -19.75
CA ARG A 75 2.94 -11.83 -19.58
C ARG A 75 2.53 -11.53 -18.15
N ASN A 76 1.38 -10.88 -18.01
CA ASN A 76 0.70 -10.64 -16.75
C ASN A 76 -0.64 -11.40 -16.72
N VAL A 77 -0.65 -12.54 -16.03
CA VAL A 77 -1.77 -13.48 -16.02
C VAL A 77 -2.67 -13.22 -14.82
N LEU A 78 -3.98 -13.16 -15.02
CA LEU A 78 -4.95 -13.14 -13.91
C LEU A 78 -4.96 -14.53 -13.25
N ALA A 79 -4.47 -14.59 -12.01
CA ALA A 79 -4.40 -15.83 -11.23
C ALA A 79 -5.72 -16.17 -10.55
N ALA A 80 -6.43 -15.17 -10.06
CA ALA A 80 -7.78 -15.26 -9.49
C ALA A 80 -8.39 -13.87 -9.29
N THR A 81 -9.72 -13.84 -9.10
CA THR A 81 -10.43 -12.70 -8.51
C THR A 81 -11.08 -13.17 -7.21
N ILE A 82 -10.66 -12.60 -6.08
CA ILE A 82 -11.21 -12.88 -4.75
C ILE A 82 -12.43 -11.97 -4.57
N PRO A 83 -13.62 -12.50 -4.25
CA PRO A 83 -14.77 -11.66 -3.93
C PRO A 83 -14.50 -10.85 -2.64
N VAL A 84 -14.63 -9.53 -2.72
CA VAL A 84 -14.30 -8.62 -1.63
C VAL A 84 -15.42 -7.60 -1.39
N TYR A 85 -15.45 -7.06 -0.18
CA TYR A 85 -16.17 -5.86 0.18
C TYR A 85 -15.30 -4.64 -0.19
N LEU A 86 -15.90 -3.63 -0.82
CA LEU A 86 -15.21 -2.47 -1.39
C LEU A 86 -15.82 -1.17 -0.84
N HIS A 87 -15.36 -0.75 0.32
CA HIS A 87 -15.68 0.55 0.87
C HIS A 87 -14.37 1.22 1.27
N ASP A 88 -14.12 2.43 0.83
CA ASP A 88 -12.89 3.19 1.09
C ASP A 88 -11.61 2.33 0.92
N GLU A 89 -10.81 2.17 1.97
CA GLU A 89 -9.58 1.39 1.92
C GLU A 89 -9.80 -0.14 1.83
N GLU A 90 -11.02 -0.66 2.02
CA GLU A 90 -11.26 -2.10 2.05
C GLU A 90 -11.10 -2.76 0.67
N GLY A 91 -10.89 -4.07 0.66
CA GLY A 91 -10.60 -4.87 -0.54
C GLY A 91 -9.49 -5.88 -0.25
N VAL A 92 -8.60 -6.14 -1.22
CA VAL A 92 -7.38 -6.92 -0.99
C VAL A 92 -6.25 -5.98 -0.59
N GLN A 93 -5.65 -6.19 0.60
CA GLN A 93 -4.67 -5.29 1.19
C GLN A 93 -3.24 -5.84 1.22
N GLY A 94 -3.08 -7.15 1.25
CA GLY A 94 -1.77 -7.76 1.37
C GLY A 94 -1.67 -9.12 0.71
N ILE A 95 -0.46 -9.43 0.24
CA ILE A 95 -0.09 -10.74 -0.29
C ILE A 95 1.32 -11.09 0.18
N ALA A 96 1.57 -12.36 0.50
CA ALA A 96 2.92 -12.83 0.82
C ALA A 96 3.08 -14.29 0.42
N VAL A 97 4.32 -14.68 0.15
CA VAL A 97 4.70 -16.05 -0.20
C VAL A 97 5.15 -16.79 1.05
N ASP A 98 4.70 -18.03 1.24
CA ASP A 98 5.13 -18.87 2.37
C ASP A 98 6.65 -19.11 2.30
N PRO A 99 7.42 -19.02 3.41
CA PRO A 99 8.86 -19.29 3.42
C PRO A 99 9.22 -20.66 2.81
N ASP A 100 8.34 -21.66 2.97
CA ASP A 100 8.50 -23.01 2.42
C ASP A 100 7.79 -23.19 1.07
N PHE A 101 7.53 -22.12 0.32
CA PHE A 101 6.74 -22.12 -0.92
C PHE A 101 7.18 -23.19 -1.91
N LYS A 102 8.49 -23.41 -2.07
CA LYS A 102 9.05 -24.44 -2.98
C LYS A 102 8.53 -25.85 -2.70
N THR A 103 8.09 -26.11 -1.47
CA THR A 103 7.59 -27.43 -1.04
C THR A 103 6.08 -27.44 -0.86
N ASN A 104 5.49 -26.32 -0.48
CA ASN A 104 4.09 -26.27 -0.07
C ASN A 104 3.17 -25.43 -0.97
N ASN A 105 3.72 -24.53 -1.79
CA ASN A 105 3.00 -23.63 -2.71
C ASN A 105 1.90 -22.77 -2.05
N TRP A 106 2.05 -22.41 -0.77
CA TRP A 106 1.12 -21.54 -0.10
C TRP A 106 1.41 -20.06 -0.39
N VAL A 107 0.34 -19.28 -0.63
CA VAL A 107 0.34 -17.84 -0.74
C VAL A 107 -0.69 -17.31 0.25
N TYR A 108 -0.31 -16.34 1.05
CA TYR A 108 -1.18 -15.67 2.02
C TYR A 108 -1.78 -14.41 1.42
N VAL A 109 -3.05 -14.16 1.71
CA VAL A 109 -3.76 -12.96 1.28
C VAL A 109 -4.54 -12.41 2.47
N TYR A 110 -4.46 -11.09 2.69
CA TYR A 110 -5.26 -10.35 3.64
C TYR A 110 -6.27 -9.49 2.89
N TYR A 111 -7.54 -9.65 3.20
CA TYR A 111 -8.61 -9.06 2.41
C TYR A 111 -9.89 -8.86 3.25
N SER A 112 -10.82 -8.07 2.72
CA SER A 112 -12.15 -7.81 3.27
C SER A 112 -13.17 -8.73 2.62
N PRO A 113 -13.64 -9.83 3.27
CA PRO A 113 -14.70 -10.67 2.71
C PRO A 113 -16.00 -9.89 2.51
N VAL A 114 -16.76 -10.27 1.49
CA VAL A 114 -18.06 -9.66 1.16
C VAL A 114 -18.96 -9.59 2.40
N LEU A 115 -19.60 -8.45 2.58
CA LEU A 115 -20.63 -8.20 3.59
C LEU A 115 -21.74 -7.39 2.91
N ASN A 116 -22.99 -7.85 2.99
CA ASN A 116 -24.13 -7.07 2.55
C ASN A 116 -24.55 -6.14 3.69
N THR A 117 -24.49 -4.84 3.47
CA THR A 117 -24.98 -3.84 4.42
C THR A 117 -26.42 -3.40 4.07
N PRO A 118 -27.17 -2.79 5.01
CA PRO A 118 -28.56 -2.37 4.74
C PRO A 118 -28.72 -1.31 3.66
N LEU A 119 -27.61 -0.61 3.33
CA LEU A 119 -27.60 0.49 2.36
C LEU A 119 -27.02 0.08 1.02
N ASP A 120 -26.70 -1.22 0.82
CA ASP A 120 -26.26 -1.74 -0.47
C ASP A 120 -27.32 -1.46 -1.52
N ASP A 121 -26.92 -0.86 -2.62
CA ASP A 121 -27.79 -0.72 -3.79
C ASP A 121 -27.81 -2.05 -4.57
N PRO A 122 -28.98 -2.72 -4.66
CA PRO A 122 -29.08 -3.95 -5.42
C PRO A 122 -28.80 -3.77 -6.93
N ALA A 123 -28.90 -2.51 -7.44
CA ALA A 123 -28.63 -2.20 -8.83
C ALA A 123 -27.12 -2.10 -9.15
N THR A 124 -26.28 -1.93 -8.12
CA THR A 124 -24.82 -1.82 -8.25
C THR A 124 -24.10 -2.83 -7.33
N PRO A 125 -24.33 -4.14 -7.50
CA PRO A 125 -23.76 -5.14 -6.61
C PRO A 125 -22.23 -5.11 -6.65
N GLY A 126 -21.62 -4.94 -5.46
CA GLY A 126 -20.17 -4.91 -5.28
C GLY A 126 -19.53 -3.53 -5.46
N VAL A 127 -20.34 -2.47 -5.58
CA VAL A 127 -19.89 -1.08 -5.60
C VAL A 127 -20.47 -0.38 -4.39
N ASN A 128 -19.62 0.22 -3.57
CA ASN A 128 -19.91 1.04 -2.40
C ASN A 128 -21.17 0.62 -1.61
N GLU A 129 -20.96 -0.04 -0.54
CA GLU A 129 -22.00 -0.67 0.27
C GLU A 129 -22.63 0.29 1.30
N GLY A 130 -22.54 1.57 1.06
CA GLY A 130 -23.16 2.61 1.89
C GLY A 130 -22.54 2.79 3.27
N ASP A 131 -22.71 3.99 3.79
CA ASP A 131 -22.10 4.41 5.05
C ASP A 131 -22.87 3.88 6.26
N ALA A 132 -22.13 3.51 7.29
CA ALA A 132 -22.72 3.23 8.60
C ALA A 132 -23.17 4.52 9.29
N PRO A 133 -24.27 4.51 10.05
CA PRO A 133 -24.70 5.70 10.75
C PRO A 133 -23.67 6.13 11.80
N GLU A 134 -23.34 7.42 11.81
CA GLU A 134 -22.41 8.00 12.77
C GLU A 134 -22.96 8.02 14.20
N ASN A 135 -24.27 8.14 14.34
CA ASN A 135 -24.96 8.19 15.62
C ASN A 135 -26.13 7.22 15.63
N GLY A 136 -26.36 6.56 16.75
CA GLY A 136 -27.42 5.59 16.87
C GLY A 136 -27.30 4.73 18.12
N THR A 137 -27.91 3.55 18.06
CA THR A 137 -27.84 2.51 19.08
C THR A 137 -26.97 1.35 18.58
N PRO A 138 -26.52 0.44 19.45
CA PRO A 138 -25.81 -0.77 19.01
C PRO A 138 -26.55 -1.60 17.96
N ALA A 139 -27.89 -1.50 17.89
CA ALA A 139 -28.68 -2.21 16.89
C ALA A 139 -28.54 -1.57 15.50
N ASP A 140 -28.36 -0.26 15.42
CA ASP A 140 -28.17 0.47 14.16
C ASP A 140 -26.78 0.18 13.55
N PHE A 141 -25.78 -0.05 14.40
CA PHE A 141 -24.40 -0.39 13.97
C PHE A 141 -24.18 -1.87 13.70
N ALA A 142 -25.04 -2.76 14.22
CA ALA A 142 -24.87 -4.20 14.13
C ALA A 142 -24.78 -4.74 12.69
N PRO A 143 -25.54 -4.22 11.70
CA PRO A 143 -25.46 -4.68 10.32
C PRO A 143 -24.13 -4.42 9.64
N PHE A 144 -23.33 -3.45 10.14
CA PHE A 144 -22.03 -3.06 9.61
C PHE A 144 -20.85 -3.80 10.27
N LYS A 145 -21.11 -4.72 11.21
CA LYS A 145 -20.04 -5.51 11.83
C LYS A 145 -19.52 -6.56 10.85
N GLY A 146 -18.25 -6.46 10.50
CA GLY A 146 -17.55 -7.35 9.61
C GLY A 146 -16.23 -7.86 10.17
N HIS A 147 -15.38 -8.35 9.31
CA HIS A 147 -14.01 -8.71 9.67
C HIS A 147 -13.09 -8.63 8.45
N LEU A 148 -11.83 -8.31 8.68
CA LEU A 148 -10.75 -8.54 7.75
C LEU A 148 -10.23 -9.98 7.94
N GLN A 149 -9.86 -10.63 6.85
CA GLN A 149 -9.50 -12.05 6.83
C GLN A 149 -8.07 -12.24 6.35
N LEU A 150 -7.22 -12.86 7.16
CA LEU A 150 -5.99 -13.49 6.67
C LEU A 150 -6.27 -14.94 6.32
N SER A 151 -6.10 -15.29 5.05
CA SER A 151 -6.20 -16.65 4.53
C SER A 151 -4.95 -17.03 3.76
N ARG A 152 -4.76 -18.34 3.52
CA ARG A 152 -3.79 -18.83 2.56
C ARG A 152 -4.43 -19.74 1.52
N PHE A 153 -3.86 -19.71 0.33
CA PHE A 153 -4.33 -20.43 -0.86
C PHE A 153 -3.17 -21.14 -1.53
N LYS A 154 -3.45 -22.26 -2.23
CA LYS A 154 -2.45 -22.92 -3.06
C LYS A 154 -2.30 -22.21 -4.40
N LEU A 155 -1.06 -21.88 -4.77
CA LEU A 155 -0.73 -21.49 -6.13
C LEU A 155 -0.40 -22.75 -6.95
N ARG A 156 -1.10 -22.95 -8.07
CA ARG A 156 -0.92 -24.09 -9.00
C ARG A 156 -0.61 -23.55 -10.38
N GLY A 157 0.66 -23.61 -10.79
CA GLY A 157 1.10 -22.88 -11.98
C GLY A 157 0.88 -21.38 -11.78
N ASN A 158 0.05 -20.77 -12.62
CA ASN A 158 -0.36 -19.36 -12.49
C ASN A 158 -1.78 -19.17 -11.92
N THR A 159 -2.39 -20.20 -11.36
CA THR A 159 -3.74 -20.11 -10.79
C THR A 159 -3.68 -20.14 -9.27
N LEU A 160 -4.23 -19.12 -8.63
CA LEU A 160 -4.51 -19.12 -7.19
C LEU A 160 -5.80 -19.92 -6.95
N ALA A 161 -5.67 -21.13 -6.42
CA ALA A 161 -6.78 -22.07 -6.28
C ALA A 161 -7.67 -21.69 -5.09
N LEU A 162 -8.68 -20.83 -5.30
CA LEU A 162 -9.55 -20.30 -4.24
C LEU A 162 -10.23 -21.41 -3.42
N GLY A 163 -10.59 -22.54 -4.03
CA GLY A 163 -11.16 -23.71 -3.33
C GLY A 163 -10.23 -24.39 -2.31
N THR A 164 -8.97 -23.95 -2.19
CA THR A 164 -8.00 -24.45 -1.21
C THR A 164 -7.84 -23.53 0.00
N GLU A 165 -8.71 -22.56 0.15
CA GLU A 165 -8.64 -21.56 1.22
C GLU A 165 -8.50 -22.21 2.59
N GLN A 166 -7.55 -21.70 3.36
CA GLN A 166 -7.43 -21.94 4.80
C GLN A 166 -7.43 -20.61 5.53
N LYS A 167 -8.50 -20.34 6.27
CA LYS A 167 -8.67 -19.15 7.10
C LYS A 167 -7.76 -19.24 8.31
N ILE A 168 -6.87 -18.27 8.50
CA ILE A 168 -5.86 -18.25 9.57
C ILE A 168 -6.34 -17.43 10.76
N ILE A 169 -6.67 -16.16 10.54
CA ILE A 169 -7.14 -15.26 11.60
C ILE A 169 -8.13 -14.24 11.03
N GLN A 170 -9.11 -13.88 11.84
CA GLN A 170 -10.10 -12.85 11.56
C GLN A 170 -9.90 -11.66 12.50
N ILE A 171 -9.93 -10.47 11.94
CA ILE A 171 -9.84 -9.21 12.66
C ILE A 171 -11.21 -8.54 12.58
N PRO A 172 -12.00 -8.51 13.66
CA PRO A 172 -13.30 -7.84 13.65
C PRO A 172 -13.14 -6.34 13.35
N VAL A 173 -13.97 -5.81 12.45
CA VAL A 173 -13.98 -4.40 12.05
C VAL A 173 -15.40 -3.85 11.99
N ASP A 174 -15.49 -2.52 12.02
CA ASP A 174 -16.71 -1.76 11.84
C ASP A 174 -16.70 -1.19 10.42
N ARG A 175 -17.51 -1.74 9.52
CA ARG A 175 -17.58 -1.37 8.10
C ARG A 175 -18.52 -0.21 7.84
N GLY A 176 -18.46 0.34 6.62
CA GLY A 176 -19.24 1.52 6.22
C GLY A 176 -18.78 2.80 6.90
N LEU A 177 -17.54 2.83 7.34
CA LEU A 177 -16.86 4.01 7.87
C LEU A 177 -15.41 3.93 7.39
N CYS A 178 -14.87 5.00 6.79
CA CYS A 178 -13.46 5.05 6.42
C CYS A 178 -12.63 4.95 7.72
N CYS A 179 -11.54 4.44 7.75
CA CYS A 179 -10.45 3.96 6.93
C CYS A 179 -9.55 3.07 7.81
N HIS A 180 -8.25 3.00 7.53
CA HIS A 180 -7.22 2.37 8.35
C HIS A 180 -7.34 0.85 8.49
N VAL A 181 -7.12 0.16 7.38
CA VAL A 181 -7.16 -1.31 7.34
C VAL A 181 -5.79 -1.97 7.53
N GLY A 182 -4.68 -1.25 7.26
CA GLY A 182 -3.34 -1.83 7.27
C GLY A 182 -3.19 -2.92 6.21
N GLY A 183 -2.52 -4.05 6.54
CA GLY A 183 -2.65 -5.29 5.77
C GLY A 183 -1.38 -5.88 5.18
N LYS A 184 -0.20 -5.32 5.40
CA LYS A 184 1.06 -5.97 4.98
C LYS A 184 1.27 -7.26 5.76
N ILE A 185 1.73 -8.28 5.06
CA ILE A 185 2.10 -9.60 5.59
C ILE A 185 3.58 -9.81 5.29
N ASP A 186 4.33 -10.30 6.27
CA ASP A 186 5.70 -10.70 6.07
C ASP A 186 6.11 -11.79 7.07
N PHE A 187 7.29 -12.38 6.90
CA PHE A 187 7.81 -13.47 7.73
C PHE A 187 9.20 -13.16 8.25
N ASP A 188 9.52 -13.62 9.46
CA ASP A 188 10.89 -13.63 9.93
C ASP A 188 11.62 -14.92 9.53
N GLY A 189 12.94 -14.95 9.71
CA GLY A 189 13.78 -16.11 9.41
C GLY A 189 13.46 -17.38 10.19
N ASP A 190 12.64 -17.30 11.25
CA ASP A 190 12.12 -18.42 12.02
C ASP A 190 10.76 -18.92 11.49
N GLY A 191 10.19 -18.27 10.47
CA GLY A 191 8.91 -18.59 9.86
C GLY A 191 7.69 -18.09 10.65
N ASN A 192 7.86 -17.12 11.55
CA ASN A 192 6.72 -16.44 12.15
C ASN A 192 6.17 -15.42 11.18
N LEU A 193 4.85 -15.39 11.07
CA LEU A 193 4.11 -14.45 10.26
C LEU A 193 3.84 -13.18 11.06
N TYR A 194 4.12 -12.04 10.46
CA TYR A 194 3.71 -10.73 10.94
C TYR A 194 2.60 -10.18 10.06
N LEU A 195 1.63 -9.51 10.69
CA LEU A 195 0.50 -8.85 10.02
C LEU A 195 0.28 -7.48 10.66
N SER A 196 0.29 -6.43 9.86
CA SER A 196 -0.14 -5.11 10.32
C SER A 196 -1.65 -4.95 10.17
N THR A 197 -2.26 -4.25 11.13
CA THR A 197 -3.69 -3.92 11.14
C THR A 197 -3.88 -2.46 11.48
N GLY A 198 -4.70 -1.75 10.75
CA GLY A 198 -5.10 -0.38 11.08
C GLY A 198 -6.03 -0.30 12.27
N ASP A 199 -6.28 0.89 12.77
CA ASP A 199 -7.12 1.10 13.94
C ASP A 199 -8.63 1.04 13.66
N ASP A 200 -9.02 0.97 12.38
CA ASP A 200 -10.43 0.90 11.95
C ASP A 200 -11.25 2.03 12.57
N THR A 201 -10.74 3.26 12.49
CA THR A 201 -11.36 4.41 13.14
C THR A 201 -11.51 5.54 12.13
N ASN A 202 -12.74 6.06 12.01
CA ASN A 202 -13.01 7.20 11.15
C ASN A 202 -12.21 8.44 11.62
N PRO A 203 -11.34 9.04 10.79
CA PRO A 203 -10.49 10.16 11.20
C PRO A 203 -11.16 11.53 11.05
N PHE A 204 -12.21 11.66 10.24
CA PHE A 204 -12.70 12.95 9.73
C PHE A 204 -13.34 13.81 10.79
N ALA A 205 -14.20 13.24 11.64
CA ALA A 205 -14.86 14.00 12.72
C ALA A 205 -13.90 14.44 13.83
N SER A 206 -12.60 14.10 13.75
CA SER A 206 -11.59 14.50 14.74
C SER A 206 -10.91 15.84 14.44
N GLY A 207 -11.19 16.47 13.29
CA GLY A 207 -10.47 17.65 12.82
C GLY A 207 -8.99 17.35 12.52
N GLY A 208 -8.69 16.12 12.09
CA GLY A 208 -7.33 15.67 11.79
C GLY A 208 -6.45 15.38 13.02
N TYR A 209 -6.98 15.49 14.25
CA TYR A 209 -6.28 15.12 15.49
C TYR A 209 -6.65 13.72 15.94
N THR A 210 -6.49 13.42 17.22
CA THR A 210 -6.84 12.11 17.76
C THR A 210 -8.36 11.90 17.82
N PRO A 211 -8.90 10.82 17.21
CA PRO A 211 -10.30 10.45 17.27
C PRO A 211 -10.57 9.63 18.54
N ILE A 212 -11.10 10.30 19.56
CA ILE A 212 -11.45 9.72 20.87
C ILE A 212 -12.87 10.13 21.27
N ASP A 213 -13.80 10.09 20.31
CA ASP A 213 -15.18 10.52 20.53
C ASP A 213 -15.97 9.47 21.30
N GLU A 214 -16.19 9.74 22.59
CA GLU A 214 -16.97 8.94 23.51
C GLU A 214 -18.40 9.48 23.74
N SER A 215 -18.87 10.37 22.87
CA SER A 215 -20.19 11.01 23.00
C SER A 215 -21.31 9.98 23.09
N PRO A 216 -22.34 10.19 23.92
CA PRO A 216 -23.46 9.27 24.02
C PRO A 216 -24.18 9.07 22.67
N GLY A 217 -24.31 7.82 22.24
CA GLY A 217 -24.94 7.47 20.96
C GLY A 217 -24.03 7.58 19.75
N ARG A 218 -22.78 8.03 19.90
CA ARG A 218 -21.78 8.01 18.85
C ARG A 218 -21.41 6.59 18.44
N ASN A 219 -21.22 6.34 17.16
CA ASN A 219 -20.71 5.06 16.70
C ASN A 219 -19.29 4.84 17.29
N PRO A 220 -19.02 3.69 17.95
CA PRO A 220 -17.71 3.42 18.54
C PRO A 220 -16.55 3.45 17.56
N ALA A 221 -16.81 3.40 16.25
CA ALA A 221 -15.80 3.55 15.22
C ALA A 221 -15.14 4.96 15.16
N PHE A 222 -15.67 5.94 15.88
CA PHE A 222 -15.04 7.25 16.08
C PHE A 222 -14.13 7.34 17.32
N ASP A 223 -13.90 6.20 18.00
CA ASP A 223 -13.04 6.12 19.19
C ASP A 223 -11.90 5.12 18.99
N ALA A 224 -10.70 5.59 18.63
CA ALA A 224 -9.50 4.76 18.47
C ALA A 224 -9.02 4.10 19.77
N GLN A 225 -9.55 4.51 20.92
CA GLN A 225 -9.26 3.87 22.21
C GLN A 225 -9.85 2.45 22.28
N ARG A 226 -10.96 2.20 21.54
CA ARG A 226 -11.59 0.87 21.45
C ARG A 226 -10.71 -0.15 20.73
N SER A 227 -9.82 0.31 19.87
CA SER A 227 -8.99 -0.51 18.98
C SER A 227 -7.50 -0.38 19.32
N SER A 228 -6.83 0.66 18.88
CA SER A 228 -5.37 0.82 18.94
C SER A 228 -4.81 0.78 20.35
N ALA A 229 -5.46 1.47 21.31
CA ALA A 229 -5.10 1.47 22.72
C ALA A 229 -5.71 0.32 23.53
N ASN A 230 -6.47 -0.57 22.90
CA ASN A 230 -7.12 -1.69 23.58
C ASN A 230 -6.25 -2.95 23.49
N THR A 231 -5.78 -3.44 24.63
CA THR A 231 -4.92 -4.64 24.71
C THR A 231 -5.66 -5.94 24.39
N ASN A 232 -6.98 -5.92 24.31
CA ASN A 232 -7.83 -7.07 23.97
C ASN A 232 -8.41 -6.98 22.54
N ASP A 233 -7.91 -6.07 21.72
CA ASP A 233 -8.30 -5.88 20.32
C ASP A 233 -7.09 -6.08 19.40
N LEU A 234 -7.34 -6.54 18.17
CA LEU A 234 -6.29 -6.83 17.18
C LEU A 234 -6.08 -5.70 16.16
N ARG A 235 -6.88 -4.63 16.20
CA ARG A 235 -6.76 -3.46 15.32
C ARG A 235 -5.75 -2.45 15.87
N GLY A 236 -5.08 -1.71 14.97
CA GLY A 236 -4.02 -0.76 15.33
C GLY A 236 -2.79 -1.46 15.92
N LYS A 237 -2.36 -2.56 15.31
CA LYS A 237 -1.34 -3.49 15.82
C LYS A 237 -0.38 -3.96 14.73
N LEU A 238 0.76 -4.43 15.18
CA LEU A 238 1.56 -5.43 14.50
C LEU A 238 1.37 -6.75 15.26
N LEU A 239 0.81 -7.74 14.58
CA LEU A 239 0.58 -9.08 15.11
C LEU A 239 1.73 -10.00 14.73
N ARG A 240 2.08 -10.96 15.60
CA ARG A 240 3.05 -12.03 15.31
C ARG A 240 2.52 -13.39 15.72
N ILE A 241 2.42 -14.31 14.76
CA ILE A 241 1.91 -15.66 14.92
C ILE A 241 2.78 -16.67 14.16
N THR A 242 2.70 -17.96 14.50
CA THR A 242 3.32 -19.04 13.73
C THR A 242 2.23 -19.92 13.12
N VAL A 243 2.11 -19.94 11.79
CA VAL A 243 1.10 -20.73 11.08
C VAL A 243 1.56 -22.19 10.96
N ARG A 244 0.67 -23.11 11.29
CA ARG A 244 0.92 -24.55 11.23
C ARG A 244 0.54 -25.15 9.87
N PRO A 245 1.07 -26.32 9.50
CA PRO A 245 0.73 -26.98 8.24
C PRO A 245 -0.78 -27.21 8.02
N ASN A 246 -1.55 -27.41 9.10
CA ASN A 246 -3.00 -27.64 9.04
C ASN A 246 -3.85 -26.34 8.97
N GLY A 247 -3.22 -25.16 8.84
CA GLY A 247 -3.93 -23.89 8.76
C GLY A 247 -4.32 -23.24 10.10
N THR A 248 -4.05 -23.90 11.23
CA THR A 248 -4.15 -23.25 12.53
C THR A 248 -2.89 -22.46 12.84
N TYR A 249 -2.91 -21.60 13.86
CA TYR A 249 -1.71 -20.89 14.31
C TYR A 249 -1.42 -21.09 15.80
N THR A 250 -0.21 -20.77 16.18
CA THR A 250 0.23 -20.59 17.55
C THR A 250 0.83 -19.20 17.72
N VAL A 251 0.90 -18.76 18.96
CA VAL A 251 1.58 -17.52 19.31
C VAL A 251 2.98 -17.87 19.81
N PRO A 252 4.05 -17.37 19.16
CA PRO A 252 5.42 -17.56 19.64
C PRO A 252 5.65 -16.83 20.96
N SER A 253 6.68 -17.23 21.71
CA SER A 253 7.11 -16.50 22.90
C SER A 253 7.70 -15.15 22.50
N GLY A 254 7.67 -14.18 23.42
CA GLY A 254 8.28 -12.88 23.21
C GLY A 254 7.37 -11.84 22.58
N ASN A 255 6.07 -12.09 22.41
CA ASN A 255 5.09 -11.04 22.10
C ASN A 255 4.83 -10.16 23.33
N LEU A 256 4.14 -9.02 23.13
CA LEU A 256 3.90 -7.99 24.15
C LEU A 256 3.15 -8.54 25.37
N PHE A 257 2.23 -9.45 25.17
CA PHE A 257 1.44 -10.08 26.24
C PHE A 257 1.63 -11.59 26.25
N LYS A 258 1.85 -12.14 27.46
CA LYS A 258 1.96 -13.59 27.64
C LYS A 258 0.58 -14.25 27.41
N LYS A 259 0.59 -15.42 26.78
CA LYS A 259 -0.62 -16.23 26.60
C LYS A 259 -1.30 -16.48 27.95
N GLY A 260 -2.62 -16.24 28.00
CA GLY A 260 -3.43 -16.41 29.19
C GLY A 260 -3.49 -15.19 30.12
N THR A 261 -2.84 -14.08 29.78
CA THR A 261 -3.02 -12.81 30.50
C THR A 261 -4.42 -12.28 30.21
N ALA A 262 -5.21 -12.09 31.27
CA ALA A 262 -6.58 -11.61 31.13
C ALA A 262 -6.62 -10.23 30.46
N LYS A 263 -7.69 -9.99 29.66
CA LYS A 263 -7.90 -8.73 28.94
C LYS A 263 -6.77 -8.35 27.97
N THR A 264 -6.08 -9.33 27.39
CA THR A 264 -5.04 -9.12 26.39
C THR A 264 -5.12 -10.14 25.26
N ARG A 265 -4.62 -9.76 24.10
CA ARG A 265 -4.43 -10.63 22.95
C ARG A 265 -2.94 -10.99 22.84
N PRO A 266 -2.61 -12.27 22.98
CA PRO A 266 -1.19 -12.70 22.95
C PRO A 266 -0.56 -12.58 21.56
N GLU A 267 -1.35 -12.43 20.50
CA GLU A 267 -0.90 -12.21 19.11
C GLU A 267 -0.17 -10.87 18.93
N ILE A 268 -0.42 -9.91 19.82
CA ILE A 268 0.10 -8.53 19.71
C ILE A 268 1.63 -8.52 19.93
N TYR A 269 2.39 -8.12 18.90
CA TYR A 269 3.80 -7.82 18.97
C TYR A 269 4.05 -6.33 19.25
N ALA A 270 3.39 -5.43 18.50
CA ALA A 270 3.37 -4.00 18.81
C ALA A 270 1.94 -3.47 18.80
N MET A 271 1.68 -2.41 19.58
CA MET A 271 0.39 -1.74 19.70
C MET A 271 0.53 -0.21 19.63
N GLY A 272 -0.58 0.50 19.60
CA GLY A 272 -0.58 1.96 19.57
C GLY A 272 -0.18 2.51 18.20
N LEU A 273 -0.70 1.89 17.13
CA LEU A 273 -0.51 2.26 15.73
C LEU A 273 -1.83 2.77 15.14
N ARG A 274 -1.77 3.70 14.18
CA ARG A 274 -2.95 4.26 13.49
C ARG A 274 -3.26 3.45 12.24
N ASN A 275 -2.44 3.59 11.21
CA ASN A 275 -2.55 2.84 9.96
C ASN A 275 -1.14 2.38 9.51
N PRO A 276 -0.60 1.31 10.12
CA PRO A 276 0.71 0.77 9.75
C PRO A 276 0.61 0.03 8.42
N PHE A 277 0.63 0.80 7.31
CA PHE A 277 0.23 0.31 6.00
C PHE A 277 1.28 -0.63 5.40
N ARG A 278 2.58 -0.29 5.53
CA ARG A 278 3.68 -1.12 5.03
C ARG A 278 4.79 -1.29 6.06
N PHE A 279 5.35 -2.48 6.06
CA PHE A 279 6.54 -2.85 6.84
C PHE A 279 7.29 -3.98 6.13
N ASP A 280 8.50 -4.25 6.59
CA ASP A 280 9.32 -5.40 6.20
C ASP A 280 10.03 -5.98 7.41
N VAL A 281 10.25 -7.29 7.42
CA VAL A 281 11.01 -8.00 8.46
C VAL A 281 12.38 -8.37 7.93
N ASP A 282 13.44 -7.82 8.47
CA ASP A 282 14.79 -8.22 8.06
C ASP A 282 15.10 -9.66 8.53
N ASP A 283 15.15 -10.58 7.59
CA ASP A 283 15.43 -12.00 7.82
C ASP A 283 16.74 -12.27 8.60
N ARG A 284 17.72 -11.38 8.50
CA ARG A 284 19.02 -11.54 9.18
C ARG A 284 18.99 -11.13 10.64
N THR A 285 18.20 -10.13 10.97
CA THR A 285 18.21 -9.50 12.30
C THR A 285 16.91 -9.72 13.07
N GLY A 286 15.81 -10.02 12.38
CA GLY A 286 14.47 -10.09 12.94
C GLY A 286 13.88 -8.72 13.31
N VAL A 287 14.53 -7.62 12.91
CA VAL A 287 14.01 -6.26 13.10
C VAL A 287 12.90 -5.99 12.11
N VAL A 288 11.81 -5.42 12.60
CA VAL A 288 10.69 -5.00 11.74
C VAL A 288 10.82 -3.52 11.45
N TYR A 289 10.93 -3.16 10.18
CA TYR A 289 10.96 -1.77 9.69
C TYR A 289 9.55 -1.35 9.30
N LEU A 290 8.85 -0.73 10.24
CA LEU A 290 7.44 -0.38 10.10
C LEU A 290 7.26 1.13 10.00
N ALA A 291 6.39 1.58 9.08
CA ALA A 291 5.93 2.97 9.06
C ALA A 291 4.44 3.07 9.40
N ASP A 292 4.07 4.17 10.03
CA ASP A 292 2.72 4.42 10.52
C ASP A 292 2.24 5.79 10.06
N TYR A 293 1.11 5.80 9.39
CA TYR A 293 0.52 6.95 8.70
C TYR A 293 0.10 8.07 9.68
N SER A 294 0.26 9.30 9.25
CA SER A 294 -0.03 10.49 10.09
C SER A 294 -1.53 10.78 10.19
N PRO A 295 -1.99 11.40 11.29
CA PRO A 295 -3.22 12.19 11.28
C PRO A 295 -3.07 13.46 10.42
N ASP A 296 -4.21 14.06 9.99
CA ASP A 296 -4.24 15.06 8.93
C ASP A 296 -4.01 16.51 9.38
N ALA A 297 -4.06 16.78 10.70
CA ALA A 297 -3.88 18.13 11.24
C ALA A 297 -2.53 18.73 10.84
N LYS A 298 -2.53 19.80 10.05
CA LYS A 298 -1.31 20.47 9.55
C LYS A 298 -0.76 21.52 10.54
N THR A 299 -1.56 21.93 11.52
CA THR A 299 -1.16 22.92 12.52
C THR A 299 -1.40 22.38 13.93
N PRO A 300 -0.58 22.76 14.93
CA PRO A 300 -0.85 22.39 16.31
C PRO A 300 -2.05 23.17 16.84
N ASN A 301 -2.86 22.52 17.69
CA ASN A 301 -3.99 23.17 18.36
C ASN A 301 -3.82 23.01 19.88
N PRO A 302 -3.83 24.12 20.65
CA PRO A 302 -3.67 24.06 22.11
C PRO A 302 -4.72 23.19 22.83
N GLU A 303 -5.90 23.02 22.24
CA GLU A 303 -7.00 22.22 22.81
C GLU A 303 -6.97 20.76 22.37
N ARG A 304 -6.37 20.45 21.21
CA ARG A 304 -6.35 19.11 20.63
C ARG A 304 -4.99 18.43 20.72
N GLY A 305 -3.91 19.20 20.61
CA GLY A 305 -2.54 18.67 20.67
C GLY A 305 -1.68 19.04 19.47
N PRO A 306 -0.64 18.23 19.17
CA PRO A 306 0.30 18.49 18.09
C PRO A 306 -0.34 18.29 16.71
N VAL A 307 0.32 18.83 15.69
CA VAL A 307 0.13 18.49 14.27
C VAL A 307 0.27 16.97 14.05
N GLY A 308 -0.30 16.47 12.97
CA GLY A 308 -0.12 15.08 12.55
C GLY A 308 1.35 14.74 12.27
N HIS A 309 1.77 13.54 12.65
CA HIS A 309 3.12 13.06 12.45
C HIS A 309 3.11 11.63 11.89
N GLY A 310 3.82 11.44 10.78
CA GLY A 310 4.24 10.13 10.32
C GLY A 310 5.39 9.59 11.16
N ARG A 311 5.46 8.28 11.29
CA ARG A 311 6.46 7.61 12.13
C ARG A 311 7.09 6.46 11.36
N TRP A 312 8.40 6.26 11.56
CA TRP A 312 9.09 5.06 11.12
C TRP A 312 9.81 4.44 12.33
N MET A 313 9.69 3.14 12.47
CA MET A 313 10.15 2.37 13.61
C MET A 313 11.00 1.19 13.17
N ALA A 314 12.12 0.96 13.86
CA ALA A 314 12.92 -0.26 13.77
C ALA A 314 12.62 -1.13 15.00
N ILE A 315 11.62 -1.98 14.92
CA ILE A 315 11.05 -2.73 16.03
C ILE A 315 11.86 -4.00 16.26
N ASP A 316 12.73 -4.03 17.27
CA ASP A 316 13.53 -5.19 17.68
C ASP A 316 12.95 -5.91 18.91
N LYS A 317 11.97 -5.33 19.57
CA LYS A 317 11.27 -5.84 20.76
C LYS A 317 9.81 -5.41 20.78
N PRO A 318 8.92 -6.16 21.47
CA PRO A 318 7.52 -5.77 21.62
C PRO A 318 7.36 -4.43 22.32
N ALA A 319 6.47 -3.56 21.81
CA ALA A 319 6.32 -2.20 22.32
C ALA A 319 4.90 -1.62 22.12
N ASN A 320 4.64 -0.51 22.83
CA ASN A 320 3.50 0.37 22.60
C ASN A 320 3.98 1.69 22.02
N TYR A 321 3.48 2.08 20.86
CA TYR A 321 3.84 3.32 20.16
C TYR A 321 2.87 4.48 20.37
N GLY A 322 1.86 4.29 21.23
CA GLY A 322 1.13 5.37 21.89
C GLY A 322 -0.14 5.88 21.24
N TRP A 323 -0.42 5.61 19.96
CA TRP A 323 -1.68 6.02 19.35
C TRP A 323 -2.89 5.43 20.09
N PRO A 324 -3.98 6.17 20.35
CA PRO A 324 -4.29 7.54 19.93
C PRO A 324 -3.82 8.66 20.89
N TYR A 325 -3.14 8.34 21.96
CA TYR A 325 -2.79 9.29 23.04
C TYR A 325 -1.53 10.11 22.76
N CYS A 326 -0.56 9.48 22.10
CA CYS A 326 0.81 10.03 22.03
C CYS A 326 1.45 9.77 20.66
N VAL A 327 2.17 10.77 20.18
CA VAL A 327 3.09 10.65 19.03
C VAL A 327 4.43 10.03 19.49
N SER A 328 4.88 10.40 20.70
CA SER A 328 6.14 9.94 21.30
C SER A 328 6.04 9.95 22.83
N PRO A 329 7.05 9.45 23.58
CA PRO A 329 7.06 9.55 25.05
C PRO A 329 6.95 10.95 25.64
N THR A 330 7.17 11.98 24.83
CA THR A 330 7.18 13.41 25.24
C THR A 330 6.26 14.31 24.47
N LEU A 331 5.52 13.77 23.47
CA LEU A 331 4.60 14.53 22.63
C LEU A 331 3.22 13.84 22.66
N ALA A 332 2.27 14.47 23.33
CA ALA A 332 0.94 13.93 23.61
C ALA A 332 -0.16 14.76 22.94
N TYR A 333 -1.26 14.11 22.61
CA TYR A 333 -2.55 14.74 22.35
C TYR A 333 -3.23 15.09 23.68
N ASN A 334 -4.25 15.95 23.62
CA ASN A 334 -5.07 16.29 24.77
C ASN A 334 -6.26 15.33 24.88
N ASP A 335 -6.70 15.09 26.10
CA ASP A 335 -7.94 14.38 26.42
C ASP A 335 -9.13 15.31 26.11
N TYR A 336 -9.63 15.25 24.88
CA TYR A 336 -10.66 16.13 24.38
C TYR A 336 -12.05 15.48 24.49
N ASP A 337 -12.96 16.13 25.21
CA ASP A 337 -14.35 15.72 25.34
C ASP A 337 -15.17 16.27 24.15
N PHE A 338 -15.51 15.39 23.22
CA PHE A 338 -16.29 15.72 22.02
C PHE A 338 -17.75 16.10 22.36
N ALA A 339 -18.34 15.53 23.43
CA ALA A 339 -19.72 15.83 23.81
C ALA A 339 -19.88 17.26 24.31
N THR A 340 -18.87 17.80 24.97
CA THR A 340 -18.90 19.15 25.54
C THR A 340 -18.05 20.16 24.78
N GLY A 341 -17.21 19.69 23.85
CA GLY A 341 -16.26 20.52 23.12
C GLY A 341 -15.16 21.11 24.01
N THR A 342 -14.76 20.41 25.07
CA THR A 342 -13.79 20.92 26.05
C THR A 342 -12.51 20.10 26.07
N SER A 343 -11.37 20.80 26.16
CA SER A 343 -10.06 20.19 26.27
C SER A 343 -9.72 19.79 27.71
N GLY A 344 -9.30 18.56 27.90
CA GLY A 344 -8.66 18.08 29.12
C GLY A 344 -7.14 18.30 29.12
N ALA A 345 -6.46 17.62 30.03
CA ALA A 345 -5.00 17.65 30.11
C ALA A 345 -4.37 16.77 29.00
N PRO A 346 -3.10 17.04 28.60
CA PRO A 346 -2.38 16.11 27.74
C PRO A 346 -2.24 14.73 28.39
N PHE A 347 -2.31 13.66 27.57
CA PHE A 347 -2.14 12.29 28.04
C PHE A 347 -0.75 12.02 28.62
N ASP A 348 -0.67 11.15 29.65
CA ASP A 348 0.61 10.73 30.22
C ASP A 348 1.21 9.58 29.42
N CYS A 349 2.10 9.88 28.48
CA CYS A 349 2.74 8.89 27.60
C CYS A 349 3.66 7.90 28.33
N LYS A 350 4.10 8.22 29.56
CA LYS A 350 4.90 7.30 30.38
C LYS A 350 4.05 6.29 31.15
N LYS A 351 2.79 6.65 31.39
CA LYS A 351 1.81 5.81 32.12
C LYS A 351 0.43 5.94 31.49
N PRO A 352 0.30 5.60 30.21
CA PRO A 352 -0.96 5.80 29.52
C PRO A 352 -2.07 4.95 30.14
N VAL A 353 -3.25 5.53 30.17
CA VAL A 353 -4.46 4.92 30.74
C VAL A 353 -5.55 4.94 29.68
N ASN A 354 -6.19 3.80 29.44
CA ASN A 354 -7.36 3.68 28.61
C ASN A 354 -8.59 3.46 29.50
N ASP A 355 -9.35 4.50 29.73
CA ASP A 355 -10.58 4.48 30.52
C ASP A 355 -11.85 4.72 29.68
N SER A 356 -11.71 4.68 28.34
CA SER A 356 -12.83 4.69 27.43
C SER A 356 -13.90 3.63 27.80
N PRO A 357 -15.19 3.96 27.70
CA PRO A 357 -16.28 3.00 27.88
C PRO A 357 -16.23 1.86 26.84
N ASN A 358 -15.54 2.06 25.71
CA ASN A 358 -15.36 1.08 24.65
C ASN A 358 -14.16 0.14 24.89
N ASN A 359 -13.37 0.35 25.94
CA ASN A 359 -12.19 -0.47 26.25
C ASN A 359 -12.58 -1.80 26.90
N THR A 360 -12.24 -2.92 26.27
CA THR A 360 -12.38 -4.28 26.82
C THR A 360 -11.06 -4.82 27.41
N GLY A 361 -9.97 -4.10 27.21
CA GLY A 361 -8.61 -4.48 27.60
C GLY A 361 -8.19 -4.03 29.00
N LEU A 362 -6.90 -3.91 29.17
CA LEU A 362 -6.30 -3.35 30.39
C LEU A 362 -6.50 -1.84 30.43
N ARG A 363 -6.79 -1.30 31.60
CA ARG A 363 -6.86 0.14 31.80
C ARG A 363 -5.47 0.80 31.79
N LYS A 364 -4.47 0.17 32.42
CA LYS A 364 -3.07 0.65 32.40
C LYS A 364 -2.33 0.01 31.25
N LEU A 365 -1.80 0.82 30.38
CA LEU A 365 -1.08 0.38 29.19
C LEU A 365 0.45 0.37 29.41
N PRO A 366 1.20 -0.37 28.60
CA PRO A 366 2.66 -0.23 28.57
C PRO A 366 3.07 1.22 28.24
N PRO A 367 4.20 1.71 28.80
CA PRO A 367 4.71 3.02 28.45
C PRO A 367 4.99 3.14 26.95
N VAL A 368 4.90 4.37 26.44
CA VAL A 368 5.11 4.64 25.03
C VAL A 368 6.59 4.60 24.69
N GLU A 369 6.96 3.85 23.65
CA GLU A 369 8.31 3.84 23.06
C GLU A 369 8.43 4.92 21.98
N LYS A 370 9.67 5.38 21.73
CA LYS A 370 9.96 6.39 20.71
C LYS A 370 10.16 5.69 19.35
N ALA A 371 9.55 6.21 18.30
CA ALA A 371 9.92 5.87 16.93
C ALA A 371 11.28 6.49 16.56
N GLU A 372 12.05 5.85 15.70
CA GLU A 372 13.37 6.32 15.27
C GLU A 372 13.28 7.57 14.39
N VAL A 373 12.24 7.66 13.55
CA VAL A 373 11.93 8.85 12.75
C VAL A 373 10.51 9.30 13.03
N ILE A 374 10.38 10.60 13.32
CA ILE A 374 9.09 11.29 13.51
C ILE A 374 9.16 12.59 12.70
N TYR A 375 8.24 12.78 11.78
CA TYR A 375 8.19 13.96 10.92
C TYR A 375 6.73 14.36 10.64
N ASN A 376 6.52 15.56 10.13
CA ASN A 376 5.21 16.11 9.82
C ASN A 376 5.19 16.74 8.42
N PHE A 377 4.16 17.49 8.10
CA PHE A 377 3.96 18.15 6.80
C PHE A 377 5.04 19.19 6.46
N GLY A 378 5.65 19.84 7.45
CA GLY A 378 6.75 20.78 7.24
C GLY A 378 8.12 20.13 7.19
N ALA A 379 9.12 20.90 6.79
CA ALA A 379 10.51 20.45 6.80
C ALA A 379 10.98 20.09 8.22
N SER A 380 11.51 18.89 8.39
CA SER A 380 12.03 18.42 9.67
C SER A 380 13.41 19.00 9.94
N ALA A 381 13.61 19.58 11.14
CA ALA A 381 14.94 20.03 11.55
C ALA A 381 15.88 18.84 11.90
N GLU A 382 15.32 17.72 12.36
CA GLU A 382 16.09 16.51 12.70
C GLU A 382 16.39 15.66 11.45
N PHE A 383 15.46 15.64 10.47
CA PHE A 383 15.54 14.82 9.25
C PHE A 383 15.22 15.67 8.00
N PRO A 384 16.09 16.66 7.66
CA PRO A 384 15.82 17.58 6.55
C PRO A 384 15.76 16.87 5.18
N GLU A 385 16.36 15.67 5.08
CA GLU A 385 16.36 14.85 3.85
C GLU A 385 14.96 14.31 3.48
N LEU A 386 14.02 14.34 4.42
CA LEU A 386 12.64 13.93 4.16
C LEU A 386 11.84 15.01 3.42
N GLY A 387 12.30 16.29 3.47
CA GLY A 387 11.60 17.40 2.81
C GLY A 387 10.29 17.80 3.52
N GLU A 388 9.37 18.38 2.76
CA GLU A 388 8.03 18.80 3.19
C GLU A 388 6.97 18.31 2.20
N GLY A 389 5.69 18.30 2.58
CA GLY A 389 4.58 17.80 1.76
C GLY A 389 3.66 16.90 2.56
N GLY A 390 2.88 16.07 1.90
CA GLY A 390 2.03 15.05 2.52
C GLY A 390 2.81 14.08 3.42
N VAL A 391 2.13 13.28 4.23
CA VAL A 391 2.76 12.39 5.21
C VAL A 391 2.14 10.99 5.15
N GLY A 392 2.59 10.22 4.17
CA GLY A 392 2.18 8.85 3.89
C GLY A 392 3.35 7.86 3.96
N PRO A 393 4.00 7.69 5.15
CA PRO A 393 5.20 6.86 5.25
C PRO A 393 4.95 5.38 5.05
N MET A 394 5.86 4.73 4.33
CA MET A 394 5.88 3.30 4.07
C MET A 394 7.20 2.68 4.54
N GLY A 395 7.13 1.57 5.29
CA GLY A 395 8.29 0.78 5.66
C GLY A 395 8.64 -0.22 4.56
N GLY A 396 9.88 -0.22 4.11
CA GLY A 396 10.35 -1.07 3.02
C GLY A 396 11.48 -2.01 3.40
N PRO A 397 11.88 -2.88 2.46
CA PRO A 397 12.81 -3.96 2.72
C PRO A 397 14.23 -3.47 2.97
N ALA A 398 14.96 -4.19 3.82
CA ALA A 398 16.39 -4.06 3.93
C ALA A 398 17.09 -4.91 2.88
N TYR A 399 17.91 -4.26 2.04
CA TYR A 399 18.65 -5.02 1.03
C TYR A 399 19.65 -5.98 1.66
N GLN A 400 19.64 -7.23 1.20
CA GLN A 400 20.56 -8.27 1.64
C GLN A 400 21.50 -8.68 0.49
N TYR A 401 22.72 -8.13 0.48
CA TYR A 401 23.67 -8.42 -0.58
C TYR A 401 24.20 -9.85 -0.53
N ASP A 402 23.85 -10.68 -1.52
CA ASP A 402 24.47 -12.00 -1.69
C ASP A 402 25.66 -11.94 -2.65
N LYS A 403 26.88 -12.03 -2.10
CA LYS A 403 28.11 -12.08 -2.88
C LYS A 403 28.23 -13.32 -3.78
N ARG A 404 27.47 -14.38 -3.50
CA ARG A 404 27.50 -15.64 -4.30
C ARG A 404 26.55 -15.56 -5.49
N SER A 405 25.52 -14.71 -5.42
CA SER A 405 24.61 -14.49 -6.54
C SER A 405 25.36 -13.98 -7.76
N ARG A 406 25.10 -14.61 -8.92
CA ARG A 406 25.65 -14.18 -10.23
C ARG A 406 24.65 -13.33 -11.03
N SER A 407 23.56 -12.90 -10.40
CA SER A 407 22.61 -12.01 -11.07
C SER A 407 23.31 -10.78 -11.60
N ALA A 408 23.03 -10.43 -12.86
CA ALA A 408 23.57 -9.26 -13.53
C ALA A 408 22.85 -7.96 -13.15
N THR A 409 21.72 -8.07 -12.41
CA THR A 409 20.84 -6.96 -12.04
C THR A 409 20.80 -6.66 -10.55
N LYS A 410 21.47 -7.52 -9.73
CA LYS A 410 21.47 -7.36 -8.27
C LYS A 410 22.08 -6.03 -7.85
N TRP A 411 21.47 -5.42 -6.87
CA TRP A 411 21.93 -4.16 -6.30
C TRP A 411 23.34 -4.28 -5.68
N PRO A 412 24.11 -3.19 -5.63
CA PRO A 412 25.47 -3.21 -5.12
C PRO A 412 25.53 -3.29 -3.60
N ALA A 413 26.66 -3.80 -3.09
CA ALA A 413 26.93 -3.95 -1.67
C ALA A 413 26.87 -2.62 -0.87
N ALA A 414 26.87 -1.48 -1.53
CA ALA A 414 26.68 -0.17 -0.89
C ALA A 414 25.34 -0.03 -0.17
N PHE A 415 24.35 -0.82 -0.56
CA PHE A 415 23.01 -0.85 0.07
C PHE A 415 22.84 -1.99 1.08
N ASP A 416 23.83 -2.87 1.27
CA ASP A 416 23.69 -4.03 2.16
C ASP A 416 23.32 -3.64 3.59
N GLY A 417 22.23 -4.21 4.10
CA GLY A 417 21.69 -3.98 5.44
C GLY A 417 21.02 -2.63 5.65
N LYS A 418 20.77 -1.86 4.58
CA LYS A 418 20.02 -0.60 4.67
C LYS A 418 18.54 -0.85 4.41
N PRO A 419 17.64 -0.59 5.39
CA PRO A 419 16.23 -0.58 5.14
C PRO A 419 15.85 0.58 4.22
N LEU A 420 14.93 0.31 3.29
CA LEU A 420 14.33 1.33 2.48
C LEU A 420 13.15 1.95 3.22
N PHE A 421 13.02 3.24 3.07
CA PHE A 421 11.87 4.04 3.49
C PHE A 421 11.32 4.72 2.24
N TYR A 422 10.03 4.66 2.01
CA TYR A 422 9.41 5.35 0.91
C TYR A 422 8.20 6.13 1.37
N GLU A 423 7.90 7.16 0.64
CA GLU A 423 6.84 8.10 0.99
C GLU A 423 5.87 8.17 -0.17
N TRP A 424 4.67 7.69 0.07
CA TRP A 424 3.63 7.57 -0.94
C TRP A 424 3.20 8.93 -1.51
N THR A 425 3.14 9.96 -0.65
CA THR A 425 2.69 11.30 -1.04
C THR A 425 3.83 12.23 -1.50
N ARG A 426 5.08 11.77 -1.49
CA ARG A 426 6.28 12.57 -1.86
C ARG A 426 7.11 11.89 -2.93
N ASP A 427 6.67 10.80 -3.51
CA ASP A 427 7.21 10.11 -4.70
C ASP A 427 8.71 9.79 -4.61
N TYR A 428 9.18 9.40 -3.43
CA TYR A 428 10.58 9.06 -3.25
C TYR A 428 10.83 7.78 -2.47
N VAL A 429 12.01 7.24 -2.69
CA VAL A 429 12.60 6.16 -1.88
C VAL A 429 13.88 6.67 -1.23
N LYS A 430 14.05 6.38 0.07
CA LYS A 430 15.23 6.67 0.87
C LYS A 430 15.84 5.37 1.40
N ALA A 431 17.15 5.35 1.65
CA ALA A 431 17.83 4.27 2.34
C ALA A 431 18.36 4.80 3.69
N PHE A 432 18.04 4.10 4.77
CA PHE A 432 18.49 4.47 6.11
C PHE A 432 19.72 3.67 6.51
N SER A 433 20.75 4.36 6.99
CA SER A 433 21.88 3.74 7.65
C SER A 433 21.62 3.74 9.14
N LEU A 434 21.69 2.56 9.78
CA LEU A 434 21.41 2.39 11.19
C LEU A 434 22.68 2.11 11.99
N ASP A 435 22.70 2.54 13.25
CA ASP A 435 23.71 2.10 14.21
C ASP A 435 23.33 0.77 14.88
N ARG A 436 24.15 0.27 15.81
CA ARG A 436 23.90 -0.99 16.53
C ARG A 436 22.69 -0.96 17.46
N ARG A 437 22.07 0.20 17.66
CA ARG A 437 20.84 0.41 18.45
C ARG A 437 19.65 0.74 17.58
N ASN A 438 19.77 0.47 16.28
CA ASN A 438 18.76 0.76 15.26
C ASN A 438 18.43 2.25 15.11
N GLN A 439 19.31 3.17 15.61
CA GLN A 439 19.09 4.61 15.41
C GLN A 439 19.55 5.02 14.02
N VAL A 440 18.75 5.86 13.35
CA VAL A 440 19.08 6.40 12.03
C VAL A 440 20.27 7.35 12.16
N THR A 441 21.35 7.04 11.45
CA THR A 441 22.58 7.83 11.42
C THR A 441 22.76 8.62 10.15
N ARG A 442 22.11 8.18 9.08
CA ARG A 442 22.14 8.82 7.77
C ARG A 442 20.91 8.43 6.94
N ILE A 443 20.37 9.39 6.24
CA ILE A 443 19.31 9.21 5.23
C ILE A 443 19.91 9.55 3.87
N GLU A 444 19.78 8.63 2.92
CA GLU A 444 20.27 8.81 1.55
C GLU A 444 19.11 8.69 0.57
N SER A 445 19.01 9.61 -0.38
CA SER A 445 18.06 9.45 -1.49
C SER A 445 18.48 8.23 -2.33
N VAL A 446 17.51 7.41 -2.67
CA VAL A 446 17.69 6.27 -3.56
C VAL A 446 17.21 6.68 -4.94
N LEU A 447 18.15 6.71 -5.92
CA LEU A 447 17.85 6.96 -7.33
C LEU A 447 17.00 8.22 -7.57
N PRO A 448 17.42 9.41 -7.11
CA PRO A 448 16.61 10.63 -7.23
C PRO A 448 16.32 11.08 -8.66
N SER A 449 16.97 10.50 -9.66
CA SER A 449 16.67 10.72 -11.08
C SER A 449 15.62 9.75 -11.66
N ILE A 450 15.19 8.75 -10.89
CA ILE A 450 14.14 7.82 -11.26
C ILE A 450 12.84 8.28 -10.57
N VAL A 451 11.80 8.47 -11.35
CA VAL A 451 10.46 8.79 -10.83
C VAL A 451 9.86 7.53 -10.22
N PHE A 452 9.40 7.64 -8.97
CA PHE A 452 8.55 6.67 -8.29
C PHE A 452 7.19 7.35 -8.08
N ASP A 453 6.16 6.82 -8.73
CA ASP A 453 4.85 7.43 -8.79
C ASP A 453 3.92 6.81 -7.73
N ASN A 454 3.73 7.51 -6.61
CA ASN A 454 3.01 6.99 -5.44
C ASN A 454 3.40 5.53 -5.09
N PRO A 455 4.65 5.25 -4.67
CA PRO A 455 5.13 3.89 -4.48
C PRO A 455 4.34 3.19 -3.37
N MET A 456 3.63 2.12 -3.73
CA MET A 456 2.67 1.42 -2.88
C MET A 456 3.27 0.21 -2.15
N ASP A 457 4.14 -0.55 -2.80
CA ASP A 457 4.83 -1.70 -2.18
C ASP A 457 6.18 -1.96 -2.85
N LEU A 458 7.16 -2.42 -2.05
CA LEU A 458 8.53 -2.69 -2.48
C LEU A 458 9.00 -4.03 -1.94
N GLU A 459 9.72 -4.81 -2.77
CA GLU A 459 10.35 -6.07 -2.35
C GLU A 459 11.61 -6.35 -3.16
N PHE A 460 12.66 -6.88 -2.54
CA PHE A 460 13.82 -7.40 -3.28
C PHE A 460 13.56 -8.83 -3.73
N GLY A 461 13.74 -9.07 -5.02
CA GLY A 461 13.61 -10.41 -5.59
C GLY A 461 14.84 -11.30 -5.37
N PRO A 462 14.74 -12.60 -5.69
CA PRO A 462 15.85 -13.56 -5.57
C PRO A 462 17.01 -13.24 -6.53
N ASP A 463 16.78 -12.40 -7.54
CA ASP A 463 17.77 -11.85 -8.45
C ASP A 463 18.52 -10.64 -7.86
N GLY A 464 18.07 -10.12 -6.73
CA GLY A 464 18.63 -8.96 -6.03
C GLY A 464 18.26 -7.62 -6.67
N SER A 465 17.31 -7.59 -7.60
CA SER A 465 16.66 -6.38 -8.11
C SER A 465 15.56 -5.92 -7.16
N LEU A 466 15.24 -4.62 -7.15
CA LEU A 466 14.10 -4.09 -6.41
C LEU A 466 12.86 -4.13 -7.30
N TYR A 467 11.79 -4.75 -6.82
CA TYR A 467 10.48 -4.71 -7.43
C TYR A 467 9.64 -3.63 -6.76
N VAL A 468 8.92 -2.86 -7.55
CA VAL A 468 8.16 -1.69 -7.13
C VAL A 468 6.77 -1.78 -7.71
N LEU A 469 5.77 -1.61 -6.87
CA LEU A 469 4.38 -1.42 -7.27
C LEU A 469 4.03 0.05 -7.07
N GLU A 470 3.60 0.74 -8.13
CA GLU A 470 3.26 2.16 -8.13
C GLU A 470 1.76 2.33 -8.36
N TYR A 471 1.17 3.26 -7.62
CA TYR A 471 -0.27 3.47 -7.59
C TYR A 471 -0.75 4.52 -8.60
N GLY A 472 0.06 5.56 -8.85
CA GLY A 472 -0.32 6.73 -9.63
C GLY A 472 -1.13 7.76 -8.82
N ASP A 473 -1.54 8.85 -9.46
CA ASP A 473 -2.01 10.08 -8.80
C ASP A 473 -3.46 10.05 -8.25
N GLY A 474 -4.35 9.23 -8.81
CA GLY A 474 -5.77 9.20 -8.42
C GLY A 474 -6.04 8.29 -7.22
N TYR A 475 -7.10 8.57 -6.44
CA TYR A 475 -7.53 7.72 -5.31
C TYR A 475 -8.65 6.78 -5.72
N PHE A 476 -8.63 5.56 -5.21
CA PHE A 476 -9.67 4.54 -5.45
C PHE A 476 -9.94 4.29 -6.94
N ALA A 477 -8.92 4.51 -7.78
CA ALA A 477 -8.99 4.44 -9.22
C ALA A 477 -7.92 3.50 -9.81
N GLU A 478 -8.15 3.05 -11.03
CA GLU A 478 -7.15 2.38 -11.85
C GLU A 478 -6.39 3.45 -12.64
N ASN A 479 -5.30 3.96 -12.06
CA ASN A 479 -4.56 5.07 -12.62
C ASN A 479 -3.75 4.67 -13.87
N PRO A 480 -3.68 5.51 -14.90
CA PRO A 480 -2.90 5.22 -16.10
C PRO A 480 -1.38 5.19 -15.85
N GLU A 481 -0.91 5.85 -14.78
CA GLU A 481 0.49 5.86 -14.32
C GLU A 481 0.84 4.64 -13.46
N ALA A 482 -0.17 3.90 -12.97
CA ALA A 482 0.02 2.73 -12.13
C ALA A 482 0.82 1.66 -12.87
N GLN A 483 1.81 1.08 -12.21
CA GLN A 483 2.62 0.03 -12.80
C GLN A 483 3.24 -0.92 -11.79
N LEU A 484 3.54 -2.13 -12.25
CA LEU A 484 4.54 -2.99 -11.64
C LEU A 484 5.87 -2.78 -12.39
N ALA A 485 6.91 -2.39 -11.68
CA ALA A 485 8.23 -2.17 -12.25
C ALA A 485 9.32 -2.94 -11.50
N ARG A 486 10.49 -3.05 -12.12
CA ARG A 486 11.70 -3.60 -11.53
C ARG A 486 12.84 -2.60 -11.71
N VAL A 487 13.59 -2.35 -10.65
CA VAL A 487 14.78 -1.48 -10.68
C VAL A 487 16.04 -2.34 -10.62
N ASP A 488 16.74 -2.38 -11.74
CA ASP A 488 17.95 -3.16 -11.95
C ASP A 488 19.21 -2.31 -11.74
N TYR A 489 20.24 -2.86 -11.10
CA TYR A 489 21.57 -2.30 -11.21
C TYR A 489 22.20 -2.80 -12.52
N ALA A 490 22.47 -1.88 -13.44
CA ALA A 490 22.82 -2.19 -14.83
C ALA A 490 23.92 -1.26 -15.38
N PRO A 491 25.11 -1.25 -14.78
CA PRO A 491 26.17 -0.27 -15.12
C PRO A 491 26.82 -0.49 -16.49
N LYS A 492 26.61 -1.65 -17.13
CA LYS A 492 27.30 -2.04 -18.35
C LYS A 492 26.37 -2.41 -19.49
N ASN A 493 25.17 -2.83 -19.18
CA ASN A 493 24.19 -3.27 -20.16
C ASN A 493 22.79 -2.98 -19.63
N LYS A 494 22.04 -2.22 -20.37
CA LYS A 494 20.65 -1.88 -20.07
C LYS A 494 19.71 -2.92 -20.67
N THR A 495 18.52 -2.99 -20.14
CA THR A 495 17.43 -3.78 -20.70
C THR A 495 16.77 -2.99 -21.84
N PRO A 496 16.32 -3.61 -22.94
CA PRO A 496 15.58 -2.91 -23.99
C PRO A 496 14.39 -2.13 -23.46
N ILE A 497 14.13 -0.96 -24.02
CA ILE A 497 12.91 -0.17 -23.79
C ILE A 497 11.90 -0.61 -24.85
N VAL A 498 10.79 -1.20 -24.41
CA VAL A 498 9.76 -1.73 -25.31
C VAL A 498 8.64 -0.72 -25.47
N ARG A 499 8.17 -0.55 -26.71
CA ARG A 499 6.99 0.24 -27.06
C ARG A 499 6.09 -0.61 -27.93
N VAL A 500 4.80 -0.53 -27.68
CA VAL A 500 3.75 -1.23 -28.45
C VAL A 500 2.68 -0.23 -28.83
N ASP A 501 2.26 -0.29 -30.06
CA ASP A 501 1.08 0.40 -30.56
C ASP A 501 0.31 -0.53 -31.49
N ALA A 502 -0.97 -0.29 -31.70
CA ALA A 502 -1.84 -1.12 -32.52
C ALA A 502 -2.92 -0.30 -33.21
N THR A 503 -3.28 -0.69 -34.45
CA THR A 503 -4.35 -0.03 -35.21
C THR A 503 -4.98 -0.98 -36.21
N PRO A 504 -6.34 -0.96 -36.36
CA PRO A 504 -7.32 -0.30 -35.50
C PRO A 504 -7.38 -0.99 -34.11
N THR A 505 -7.97 -0.29 -33.14
CA THR A 505 -8.03 -0.76 -31.74
C THR A 505 -9.40 -1.32 -31.35
N VAL A 506 -10.40 -1.11 -32.19
CA VAL A 506 -11.81 -1.45 -31.94
C VAL A 506 -12.43 -2.05 -33.19
N GLY A 507 -13.20 -3.11 -33.03
CA GLY A 507 -13.99 -3.76 -34.11
C GLY A 507 -14.42 -5.16 -33.71
N SER A 508 -15.50 -5.66 -34.36
CA SER A 508 -16.01 -7.01 -34.09
C SER A 508 -15.31 -8.07 -34.94
N ALA A 509 -15.21 -9.29 -34.39
CA ALA A 509 -14.59 -10.44 -35.09
C ALA A 509 -15.30 -10.79 -36.40
N PRO A 510 -14.57 -11.18 -37.49
CA PRO A 510 -13.10 -11.30 -37.53
C PRO A 510 -12.41 -9.94 -37.66
N PHE A 511 -11.52 -9.62 -36.71
CA PHE A 511 -10.92 -8.30 -36.59
C PHE A 511 -9.41 -8.36 -36.77
N THR A 512 -8.90 -7.66 -37.80
CA THR A 512 -7.46 -7.62 -38.10
C THR A 512 -6.83 -6.36 -37.54
N VAL A 513 -5.82 -6.54 -36.71
CA VAL A 513 -5.04 -5.49 -36.05
C VAL A 513 -3.61 -5.49 -36.59
N ASN A 514 -3.08 -4.31 -36.89
CA ASN A 514 -1.68 -4.12 -37.23
C ASN A 514 -0.94 -3.62 -35.99
N PHE A 515 0.01 -4.37 -35.52
CA PHE A 515 0.85 -4.03 -34.38
C PHE A 515 2.13 -3.34 -34.82
N SER A 516 2.62 -2.46 -33.97
CA SER A 516 3.85 -1.71 -34.19
C SER A 516 4.74 -1.76 -32.96
N SER A 517 6.03 -2.02 -33.15
CA SER A 517 7.07 -1.86 -32.12
C SER A 517 7.88 -0.58 -32.32
N ALA A 518 7.35 0.41 -33.03
CA ALA A 518 8.06 1.68 -33.29
C ALA A 518 8.43 2.37 -31.96
N GLY A 519 9.69 2.85 -31.89
CA GLY A 519 10.25 3.43 -30.67
C GLY A 519 10.84 2.40 -29.68
N THR A 520 10.73 1.10 -29.95
CA THR A 520 11.46 0.06 -29.21
C THR A 520 12.95 0.16 -29.54
N VAL A 521 13.77 0.33 -28.50
CA VAL A 521 15.23 0.52 -28.65
C VAL A 521 15.98 -0.21 -27.53
N ASP A 522 17.20 -0.59 -27.84
CA ASP A 522 18.17 -0.95 -26.80
C ASP A 522 19.02 0.29 -26.46
N PRO A 523 19.12 0.71 -25.17
CA PRO A 523 19.86 1.91 -24.78
C PRO A 523 21.36 1.86 -25.07
N ASP A 524 21.95 0.65 -25.14
CA ASP A 524 23.35 0.41 -25.42
C ASP A 524 23.61 0.16 -26.92
N GLY A 525 22.57 0.08 -27.74
CA GLY A 525 22.60 -0.18 -29.16
C GLY A 525 22.79 -1.64 -29.53
N ASP A 526 22.50 -2.56 -28.60
CA ASP A 526 22.53 -4.00 -28.85
C ASP A 526 21.46 -4.44 -29.86
N ALA A 527 21.73 -5.52 -30.57
CA ALA A 527 20.73 -6.11 -31.46
C ALA A 527 19.60 -6.76 -30.68
N ILE A 528 18.37 -6.41 -31.02
CA ILE A 528 17.15 -6.87 -30.34
C ILE A 528 16.37 -7.89 -31.16
N ARG A 529 15.65 -8.78 -30.45
CA ARG A 529 14.76 -9.80 -31.02
C ARG A 529 13.38 -9.64 -30.47
N TYR A 530 12.36 -9.78 -31.31
CA TYR A 530 10.95 -9.61 -31.01
C TYR A 530 10.27 -10.97 -30.81
N ALA A 531 9.30 -11.02 -29.90
CA ALA A 531 8.44 -12.18 -29.66
C ALA A 531 7.05 -11.67 -29.24
N TRP A 532 6.09 -11.79 -30.17
CA TRP A 532 4.70 -11.44 -29.95
C TRP A 532 3.88 -12.65 -29.55
N ASP A 533 2.97 -12.45 -28.60
CA ASP A 533 1.91 -13.36 -28.16
C ASP A 533 0.62 -12.52 -28.17
N PHE A 534 -0.28 -12.77 -29.16
CA PHE A 534 -1.43 -11.91 -29.39
C PHE A 534 -2.68 -12.32 -28.60
N ASP A 535 -2.78 -13.59 -28.20
CA ASP A 535 -3.95 -14.16 -27.53
C ASP A 535 -3.65 -14.64 -26.10
N ALA A 536 -2.48 -14.32 -25.59
CA ALA A 536 -2.01 -14.65 -24.26
C ALA A 536 -1.99 -16.17 -23.96
N ASP A 537 -1.75 -17.02 -25.00
CA ASP A 537 -1.63 -18.47 -24.82
C ASP A 537 -0.22 -18.92 -24.36
N GLY A 538 0.76 -18.00 -24.35
CA GLY A 538 2.15 -18.23 -23.93
C GLY A 538 3.06 -18.74 -25.03
N ARG A 539 2.59 -18.74 -26.27
CA ARG A 539 3.39 -19.11 -27.44
C ARG A 539 3.72 -17.88 -28.26
N VAL A 540 4.79 -17.95 -29.02
CA VAL A 540 5.20 -16.86 -29.89
C VAL A 540 4.49 -16.99 -31.23
N ASP A 541 3.61 -16.06 -31.54
CA ASP A 541 2.87 -15.97 -32.80
C ASP A 541 3.68 -15.31 -33.92
N SER A 542 4.46 -14.25 -33.55
CA SER A 542 5.27 -13.53 -34.51
C SER A 542 6.61 -13.09 -33.94
N ARG A 543 7.62 -13.02 -34.82
CA ARG A 543 8.96 -12.46 -34.52
C ARG A 543 9.27 -11.21 -35.38
N GLN A 544 8.29 -10.72 -36.12
CA GLN A 544 8.47 -9.51 -36.90
C GLN A 544 8.33 -8.26 -36.02
N PRO A 545 8.99 -7.15 -36.32
CA PRO A 545 8.84 -5.92 -35.54
C PRO A 545 7.42 -5.33 -35.64
N ASN A 546 6.77 -5.42 -36.80
CA ASN A 546 5.44 -4.85 -37.04
C ASN A 546 4.55 -5.89 -37.74
N PRO A 547 3.99 -6.86 -37.01
CA PRO A 547 3.11 -7.89 -37.57
C PRO A 547 1.64 -7.45 -37.62
N SER A 548 0.81 -8.25 -38.33
CA SER A 548 -0.65 -8.18 -38.25
C SER A 548 -1.19 -9.48 -37.67
N PHE A 549 -2.27 -9.40 -36.93
CA PHE A 549 -3.00 -10.55 -36.39
C PHE A 549 -4.49 -10.40 -36.54
N THR A 550 -5.22 -11.49 -36.80
CA THR A 550 -6.67 -11.48 -36.94
C THR A 550 -7.33 -12.26 -35.82
N TYR A 551 -8.06 -11.57 -34.97
CA TYR A 551 -8.91 -12.15 -33.94
C TYR A 551 -10.19 -12.67 -34.55
N THR A 552 -10.53 -13.94 -34.31
CA THR A 552 -11.68 -14.63 -34.91
C THR A 552 -12.90 -14.69 -34.00
N GLU A 553 -12.75 -14.33 -32.73
CA GLU A 553 -13.80 -14.31 -31.72
C GLU A 553 -13.82 -12.97 -31.01
N ASN A 554 -15.00 -12.56 -30.52
CA ASN A 554 -15.10 -11.39 -29.67
C ASN A 554 -14.55 -11.71 -28.28
N GLY A 555 -13.91 -10.73 -27.66
CA GLY A 555 -13.34 -10.85 -26.33
C GLY A 555 -12.31 -9.76 -26.02
N ASP A 556 -11.87 -9.74 -24.78
CA ASP A 556 -10.76 -8.89 -24.34
C ASP A 556 -9.45 -9.66 -24.53
N TYR A 557 -8.55 -9.08 -25.28
CA TYR A 557 -7.26 -9.64 -25.59
C TYR A 557 -6.14 -8.80 -24.98
N ARG A 558 -5.09 -9.47 -24.56
CA ARG A 558 -3.89 -8.85 -24.02
C ARG A 558 -2.71 -9.31 -24.87
N ALA A 559 -2.41 -8.52 -25.91
CA ALA A 559 -1.25 -8.78 -26.75
C ALA A 559 0.03 -8.36 -26.02
N THR A 560 1.01 -9.26 -25.99
CA THR A 560 2.31 -9.02 -25.33
C THR A 560 3.43 -9.00 -26.36
N LEU A 561 4.25 -7.95 -26.34
CA LEU A 561 5.55 -7.93 -27.02
C LEU A 561 6.67 -8.11 -25.99
N LYS A 562 7.42 -9.20 -26.11
CA LYS A 562 8.70 -9.36 -25.43
C LYS A 562 9.85 -9.08 -26.35
N VAL A 563 10.79 -8.24 -25.90
CA VAL A 563 12.02 -7.91 -26.63
C VAL A 563 13.21 -8.36 -25.82
N THR A 564 14.18 -9.00 -26.49
CA THR A 564 15.39 -9.54 -25.86
C THR A 564 16.62 -9.02 -26.62
N ASP A 565 17.60 -8.48 -25.91
CA ASP A 565 18.88 -8.05 -26.47
C ASP A 565 19.83 -9.20 -26.82
N SER A 566 21.02 -8.88 -27.31
CA SER A 566 22.05 -9.87 -27.67
C SER A 566 22.67 -10.56 -26.45
N THR A 567 22.55 -9.98 -25.25
CA THR A 567 23.11 -10.54 -23.99
C THR A 567 22.11 -11.41 -23.24
N GLY A 568 20.82 -11.37 -23.62
CA GLY A 568 19.73 -12.12 -23.01
C GLY A 568 18.89 -11.31 -22.01
N ARG A 569 19.11 -10.00 -21.84
CA ARG A 569 18.19 -9.15 -21.07
C ARG A 569 16.92 -8.90 -21.86
N SER A 570 15.80 -8.88 -21.18
CA SER A 570 14.50 -8.71 -21.82
C SER A 570 13.57 -7.84 -21.02
N ALA A 571 12.73 -7.10 -21.75
CA ALA A 571 11.56 -6.41 -21.26
C ALA A 571 10.34 -6.77 -22.10
N SER A 572 9.17 -6.46 -21.61
CA SER A 572 7.90 -6.64 -22.33
C SER A 572 7.01 -5.41 -22.15
N ALA A 573 6.10 -5.23 -23.10
CA ALA A 573 4.98 -4.30 -22.98
C ALA A 573 3.71 -5.00 -23.45
N GLU A 574 2.58 -4.62 -22.88
CA GLU A 574 1.27 -5.17 -23.21
C GLU A 574 0.42 -4.12 -23.92
N PHE A 575 -0.49 -4.60 -24.75
CA PHE A 575 -1.53 -3.81 -25.38
C PHE A 575 -2.88 -4.47 -25.11
N LEU A 576 -3.78 -3.73 -24.48
CA LEU A 576 -5.14 -4.21 -24.23
C LEU A 576 -6.00 -3.92 -25.44
N LEU A 577 -6.74 -4.91 -25.92
CA LEU A 577 -7.57 -4.82 -27.11
C LEU A 577 -8.93 -5.43 -26.81
N HIS A 578 -9.99 -4.67 -27.10
CA HIS A 578 -11.36 -5.16 -27.09
C HIS A 578 -11.80 -5.50 -28.51
N VAL A 579 -12.14 -6.77 -28.76
CA VAL A 579 -12.75 -7.23 -30.02
C VAL A 579 -14.21 -7.54 -29.74
N GLY A 580 -15.11 -6.69 -30.21
CA GLY A 580 -16.52 -6.82 -29.93
C GLY A 580 -17.25 -5.47 -29.91
N PRO A 581 -18.41 -5.42 -29.27
CA PRO A 581 -19.09 -4.16 -28.97
C PRO A 581 -18.19 -3.20 -28.22
N VAL A 582 -18.31 -1.93 -28.54
CA VAL A 582 -17.38 -0.89 -28.02
C VAL A 582 -17.74 -0.54 -26.60
N ALA A 583 -16.73 -0.42 -25.72
CA ALA A 583 -16.97 0.18 -24.41
C ALA A 583 -17.46 1.62 -24.55
N PRO A 584 -18.46 2.04 -23.76
CA PRO A 584 -19.02 3.37 -23.83
C PRO A 584 -17.99 4.45 -23.51
N THR A 585 -18.00 5.54 -24.27
CA THR A 585 -17.22 6.73 -23.95
C THR A 585 -18.06 7.65 -23.09
N VAL A 586 -17.61 7.93 -21.88
CA VAL A 586 -18.27 8.82 -20.92
C VAL A 586 -17.51 10.16 -20.89
N SER A 587 -18.24 11.27 -20.80
CA SER A 587 -17.64 12.59 -20.62
C SER A 587 -18.61 13.53 -19.91
N PHE A 588 -18.10 14.45 -19.08
CA PHE A 588 -18.89 15.54 -18.55
C PHE A 588 -19.11 16.62 -19.61
N VAL A 589 -20.38 17.01 -19.81
CA VAL A 589 -20.75 18.23 -20.51
C VAL A 589 -20.76 19.40 -19.51
N THR A 590 -21.28 19.12 -18.33
CA THR A 590 -21.21 19.97 -17.11
C THR A 590 -21.07 19.07 -15.88
N PRO A 591 -20.37 19.53 -14.83
CA PRO A 591 -19.56 20.72 -14.77
C PRO A 591 -18.32 20.64 -15.66
N THR A 592 -17.70 21.79 -15.96
CA THR A 592 -16.37 21.89 -16.56
C THR A 592 -15.36 22.25 -15.48
N ALA A 593 -14.10 21.88 -15.67
CA ALA A 593 -13.04 22.14 -14.68
C ALA A 593 -12.90 23.62 -14.29
N ASP A 594 -13.26 24.54 -15.20
CA ASP A 594 -13.19 26.00 -14.95
C ASP A 594 -14.48 26.56 -14.32
N GLN A 595 -15.45 25.72 -13.99
CA GLN A 595 -16.72 26.18 -13.43
C GLN A 595 -16.49 26.67 -11.99
N PRO A 596 -16.79 27.96 -11.69
CA PRO A 596 -16.67 28.43 -10.32
C PRO A 596 -17.75 27.79 -9.43
N PHE A 597 -17.35 27.38 -8.23
CA PHE A 597 -18.23 26.83 -7.22
C PHE A 597 -17.77 27.18 -5.81
N ALA A 598 -18.65 27.06 -4.83
CA ALA A 598 -18.33 27.06 -3.41
C ALA A 598 -18.93 25.81 -2.76
N PHE A 599 -18.28 25.31 -1.71
CA PHE A 599 -18.86 24.21 -0.95
C PHE A 599 -20.20 24.65 -0.32
N GLY A 600 -21.21 23.81 -0.47
CA GLY A 600 -22.61 24.10 -0.17
C GLY A 600 -23.44 24.41 -1.40
N ASP A 601 -22.82 24.66 -2.55
CA ASP A 601 -23.55 24.86 -3.82
C ASP A 601 -24.08 23.53 -4.33
N THR A 602 -25.22 23.60 -5.00
CA THR A 602 -25.76 22.49 -5.78
C THR A 602 -25.18 22.56 -7.20
N VAL A 603 -24.30 21.64 -7.52
CA VAL A 603 -23.69 21.49 -8.84
C VAL A 603 -24.61 20.64 -9.72
N ASN A 604 -25.04 21.22 -10.83
CA ASN A 604 -25.78 20.46 -11.84
C ASN A 604 -24.78 19.72 -12.73
N PHE A 605 -25.08 18.46 -13.04
CA PHE A 605 -24.28 17.71 -13.99
C PHE A 605 -25.08 17.30 -15.22
N GLU A 606 -24.39 17.23 -16.35
CA GLU A 606 -24.80 16.59 -17.58
C GLU A 606 -23.64 15.73 -18.09
N VAL A 607 -23.91 14.43 -18.24
CA VAL A 607 -22.95 13.42 -18.70
C VAL A 607 -23.36 12.97 -20.10
N SER A 608 -22.43 13.06 -21.04
CA SER A 608 -22.55 12.49 -22.37
C SER A 608 -21.99 11.08 -22.38
N VAL A 609 -22.79 10.12 -22.82
CA VAL A 609 -22.35 8.74 -23.06
C VAL A 609 -22.49 8.46 -24.54
N VAL A 610 -21.40 8.01 -25.17
CA VAL A 610 -21.41 7.56 -26.59
C VAL A 610 -21.10 6.06 -26.57
N ASP A 611 -22.01 5.28 -27.11
CA ASP A 611 -21.96 3.82 -27.12
C ASP A 611 -22.41 3.30 -28.47
N ASP A 612 -22.05 2.09 -28.87
CA ASP A 612 -22.56 1.39 -30.06
C ASP A 612 -23.96 0.80 -29.85
N ALA A 613 -24.44 0.76 -28.60
CA ALA A 613 -25.77 0.36 -28.17
C ALA A 613 -26.60 1.55 -27.63
N PRO A 614 -27.93 1.42 -27.53
CA PRO A 614 -28.78 2.47 -26.94
C PRO A 614 -28.41 2.72 -25.47
N VAL A 615 -28.04 3.96 -25.17
CA VAL A 615 -27.64 4.38 -23.81
C VAL A 615 -28.84 4.40 -22.88
N ASN A 616 -28.72 3.72 -21.72
CA ASN A 616 -29.69 3.81 -20.64
C ASN A 616 -29.16 4.73 -19.54
N CYS A 617 -29.65 5.95 -19.49
CA CYS A 617 -29.20 6.92 -18.50
C CYS A 617 -29.43 6.50 -17.02
N ALA A 618 -30.28 5.53 -16.75
CA ALA A 618 -30.44 4.99 -15.39
C ALA A 618 -29.20 4.22 -14.89
N ASN A 619 -28.31 3.82 -15.81
CA ASN A 619 -27.06 3.13 -15.50
C ASN A 619 -25.86 4.10 -15.35
N VAL A 620 -26.08 5.40 -15.50
CA VAL A 620 -25.04 6.40 -15.22
C VAL A 620 -25.05 6.71 -13.74
N THR A 621 -23.92 6.54 -13.09
CA THR A 621 -23.71 6.95 -11.69
C THR A 621 -22.71 8.10 -11.68
N VAL A 622 -23.05 9.18 -10.97
CA VAL A 622 -22.15 10.30 -10.73
C VAL A 622 -21.86 10.38 -9.26
N SER A 623 -20.58 10.24 -8.89
CA SER A 623 -20.10 10.31 -7.51
C SER A 623 -19.45 11.67 -7.25
N TYR A 624 -19.77 12.29 -6.12
CA TYR A 624 -19.05 13.43 -5.59
C TYR A 624 -18.05 12.97 -4.53
N ILE A 625 -16.80 13.36 -4.73
CA ILE A 625 -15.65 13.06 -3.88
C ILE A 625 -15.06 14.39 -3.40
N LEU A 626 -14.92 14.56 -2.09
CA LEU A 626 -14.17 15.67 -1.51
C LEU A 626 -12.68 15.36 -1.62
N GLY A 627 -11.99 16.07 -2.50
CA GLY A 627 -10.53 15.96 -2.65
C GLY A 627 -9.80 16.97 -1.77
N HIS A 628 -8.71 16.56 -1.12
CA HIS A 628 -7.79 17.48 -0.47
C HIS A 628 -6.37 16.92 -0.48
N ASP A 629 -5.41 17.79 -0.71
CA ASP A 629 -4.00 17.42 -0.88
C ASP A 629 -3.79 16.33 -1.93
N GLN A 630 -3.65 15.07 -1.50
CA GLN A 630 -3.48 13.91 -2.38
C GLN A 630 -4.40 12.74 -1.98
N HIS A 631 -5.57 13.00 -1.41
CA HIS A 631 -6.60 11.99 -1.19
C HIS A 631 -8.02 12.55 -1.30
N GLY A 632 -8.99 11.67 -1.52
CA GLY A 632 -10.39 12.04 -1.70
C GLY A 632 -11.34 11.18 -0.88
N HIS A 633 -12.49 11.75 -0.54
CA HIS A 633 -13.53 11.11 0.26
C HIS A 633 -14.82 11.07 -0.53
N PRO A 634 -15.32 9.88 -0.95
CA PRO A 634 -16.63 9.75 -1.55
C PRO A 634 -17.70 10.21 -0.55
N LEU A 635 -18.51 11.18 -0.93
CA LEU A 635 -19.49 11.76 -0.02
C LEU A 635 -20.92 11.55 -0.47
N SER A 636 -21.21 11.56 -1.77
CA SER A 636 -22.55 11.36 -2.27
C SER A 636 -22.57 10.91 -3.73
N THR A 637 -23.65 10.26 -4.12
CA THR A 637 -23.87 9.78 -5.49
C THR A 637 -25.23 10.21 -6.02
N ALA A 638 -25.34 10.33 -7.35
CA ALA A 638 -26.60 10.51 -8.06
C ALA A 638 -26.61 9.63 -9.31
N THR A 639 -27.79 9.24 -9.77
CA THR A 639 -27.95 8.43 -10.97
C THR A 639 -28.63 9.24 -12.09
N GLY A 640 -28.25 8.97 -13.33
CA GLY A 640 -28.83 9.62 -14.52
C GLY A 640 -27.80 10.38 -15.34
N CYS A 641 -28.08 10.57 -16.66
CA CYS A 641 -27.24 11.41 -17.51
C CYS A 641 -27.31 12.91 -17.14
N THR A 642 -28.31 13.32 -16.38
CA THR A 642 -28.48 14.69 -15.88
C THR A 642 -28.97 14.63 -14.45
N GLY A 643 -28.49 15.53 -13.61
CA GLY A 643 -28.88 15.58 -12.21
C GLY A 643 -28.19 16.72 -11.48
N SER A 644 -28.20 16.66 -10.17
CA SER A 644 -27.48 17.62 -9.34
C SER A 644 -27.01 16.98 -8.05
N ILE A 645 -25.85 17.40 -7.57
CA ILE A 645 -25.30 17.00 -6.29
C ILE A 645 -24.96 18.27 -5.51
N THR A 646 -25.39 18.34 -4.24
CA THR A 646 -24.98 19.42 -3.34
C THR A 646 -23.64 19.07 -2.74
N THR A 647 -22.65 19.92 -2.98
CA THR A 647 -21.32 19.76 -2.43
C THR A 647 -21.31 20.19 -0.96
N PHE A 648 -20.50 19.55 -0.15
CA PHE A 648 -20.26 19.95 1.23
C PHE A 648 -18.87 19.54 1.67
N VAL A 649 -18.34 20.20 2.66
CA VAL A 649 -17.13 19.79 3.35
C VAL A 649 -17.56 18.91 4.51
N ASP A 650 -17.03 17.69 4.56
CA ASP A 650 -17.31 16.78 5.68
C ASP A 650 -16.75 17.36 6.99
N PRO A 651 -17.50 17.24 8.12
CA PRO A 651 -17.03 17.71 9.42
C PRO A 651 -15.66 17.08 9.78
N GLY A 652 -14.65 17.88 9.89
CA GLY A 652 -13.26 17.41 10.09
C GLY A 652 -12.30 17.95 9.04
N HIS A 653 -12.81 18.36 7.90
CA HIS A 653 -12.02 19.01 6.85
C HIS A 653 -12.27 20.53 6.81
N GLU A 654 -13.13 21.07 7.70
CA GLU A 654 -13.35 22.49 7.84
C GLU A 654 -12.04 23.20 8.19
N GLY A 655 -11.54 24.03 7.27
CA GLY A 655 -10.27 24.74 7.43
C GLY A 655 -9.04 24.03 6.85
N SER A 656 -9.20 22.86 6.23
CA SER A 656 -8.15 22.25 5.41
C SER A 656 -7.88 23.12 4.18
N GLY A 657 -6.60 23.30 3.82
CA GLY A 657 -6.23 23.96 2.56
C GLY A 657 -6.40 23.00 1.37
N ASN A 658 -6.52 23.57 0.16
CA ASN A 658 -6.53 22.81 -1.11
C ASN A 658 -7.70 21.83 -1.27
N LEU A 659 -8.88 22.15 -0.70
CA LEU A 659 -10.08 21.34 -0.93
C LEU A 659 -10.56 21.48 -2.37
N THR A 660 -10.94 20.36 -2.99
CA THR A 660 -11.53 20.28 -4.32
C THR A 660 -12.80 19.43 -4.31
N ALA A 661 -13.67 19.64 -5.28
CA ALA A 661 -14.80 18.75 -5.52
C ALA A 661 -14.50 17.92 -6.78
N VAL A 662 -14.36 16.61 -6.63
CA VAL A 662 -14.14 15.70 -7.74
C VAL A 662 -15.47 15.02 -8.07
N PHE A 663 -15.88 15.08 -9.34
CA PHE A 663 -17.05 14.37 -9.83
C PHE A 663 -16.59 13.25 -10.75
N VAL A 664 -16.98 12.03 -10.46
CA VAL A 664 -16.70 10.85 -11.28
C VAL A 664 -18.01 10.33 -11.86
N ALA A 665 -18.12 10.24 -13.18
CA ALA A 665 -19.23 9.63 -13.87
C ALA A 665 -18.84 8.25 -14.38
N GLU A 666 -19.66 7.24 -14.10
CA GLU A 666 -19.46 5.86 -14.56
C GLU A 666 -20.72 5.40 -15.30
N TYR A 667 -20.54 4.63 -16.36
CA TYR A 667 -21.62 3.98 -17.09
C TYR A 667 -21.20 2.57 -17.48
N THR A 668 -22.11 1.61 -17.27
CA THR A 668 -21.96 0.24 -17.74
C THR A 668 -23.09 -0.10 -18.70
N ASP A 669 -22.75 -0.58 -19.89
CA ASP A 669 -23.69 -0.97 -20.92
C ASP A 669 -24.39 -2.30 -20.62
N ALA A 670 -25.35 -2.68 -21.48
CA ALA A 670 -26.07 -3.95 -21.36
C ALA A 670 -25.20 -5.19 -21.65
N GLN A 671 -24.02 -5.00 -22.22
CA GLN A 671 -23.01 -6.02 -22.52
C GLN A 671 -21.98 -6.16 -21.42
N GLY A 672 -22.05 -5.31 -20.37
CA GLY A 672 -21.13 -5.30 -19.23
C GLY A 672 -19.84 -4.53 -19.47
N GLN A 673 -19.78 -3.68 -20.53
CA GLN A 673 -18.66 -2.80 -20.79
C GLN A 673 -18.85 -1.50 -20.02
N SER A 674 -17.80 -0.97 -19.41
CA SER A 674 -17.85 0.23 -18.57
C SER A 674 -16.97 1.33 -19.15
N GLY A 675 -17.45 2.57 -19.01
CA GLY A 675 -16.68 3.78 -19.26
C GLY A 675 -16.81 4.74 -18.09
N SER A 676 -15.80 5.58 -17.87
CA SER A 676 -15.81 6.59 -16.82
C SER A 676 -15.25 7.92 -17.29
N ALA A 677 -15.58 8.99 -16.56
CA ALA A 677 -15.02 10.32 -16.74
C ALA A 677 -14.94 11.04 -15.40
N GLU A 678 -13.95 11.89 -15.26
CA GLU A 678 -13.74 12.71 -14.06
C GLU A 678 -13.69 14.20 -14.42
N VAL A 679 -14.15 15.03 -13.47
CA VAL A 679 -13.93 16.47 -13.50
C VAL A 679 -13.67 16.99 -12.10
N VAL A 680 -12.62 17.80 -11.96
CA VAL A 680 -12.21 18.40 -10.69
C VAL A 680 -12.59 19.88 -10.69
N LEU A 681 -13.32 20.32 -9.65
CA LEU A 681 -13.65 21.71 -9.41
C LEU A 681 -12.84 22.26 -8.25
N THR A 682 -12.24 23.42 -8.48
CA THR A 682 -11.53 24.16 -7.42
C THR A 682 -12.47 25.25 -6.89
N PRO A 683 -12.67 25.40 -5.57
CA PRO A 683 -13.54 26.41 -5.03
C PRO A 683 -13.00 27.81 -5.36
N ALA A 684 -13.92 28.76 -5.66
CA ALA A 684 -13.56 30.15 -5.84
C ALA A 684 -13.00 30.73 -4.53
N GLU A 685 -11.92 31.54 -4.61
CA GLU A 685 -11.29 32.21 -3.46
C GLU A 685 -12.25 33.22 -2.79
#